data_5930dd7d0feda206865826e85ffa906e
#
_entry.id   5930dd7d0feda206865826e85ffa906e
#
_cell.length_a   1.000
_cell.length_b   1.000
_cell.length_c   1.000
_cell.angle_alpha   90.00
_cell.angle_beta   90.00
_cell.angle_gamma   90.00
#
_symmetry.space_group_name_H-M   'P 1'
#
loop_
_entity.id
_entity.type
_entity.pdbx_description
1 polymer ?
#
loop_
_entity_poly.entity_id
_entity_poly.type
_entity_poly.pdbx_seq_one_letter_code
_entity_poly.pdbx_strand_id
1 'polypeptide(L)'
;MRIWTGRAGSGKTTAILREIAALSEKGEGRQILLVPELNSHLMERRLAAATHNHGARTAEVLTFSRLADRVFSEVGGLAQQMLTPAGQLLTLQEAARRVQGGLSAWKGLADKPELLQEALRLIDECKTCAVAPETLFAAAEESEDAVLAEKLSDLAQILTAYERLCEESLPDPRDRLTHLRDRLAESHTLDGAAVYLDGFLGFTVQESAVVDAMLAAGVPLSAAVTCDTDYPEIFLTGCKTVQKLTRMAKHHNQTVERIELGESKVARLAGLAALERESLLPVRIPQESADGVRLYEAASPFDECEHAAAYIRRKVRDEGARFRDFVVAARDIEPYSAFLAMAMARYDIPVFLAEKPDLLSRPPMALVTNALEAVRNYFRYEDLFSCLKTGLAGLDWDEIDKLENYVLTWNIRGGAWEREWTEHPDGYGLSIDENAKAQLAELNTLRKRAIAPFSALREALAGEQPAGDCVRALYAFLLAVDAPQRMTDRAAGHEQAGRLQLADEYRQLWEILVSAMEQFAWVCGDMPLTLDRFAQLFRLVLGEYDVGTIPVSLDRVTCGNIERACTENAKYVILLGVNDGLIPKTPSSTSLLSDMDRDKMDALGVELKAYGEERLLMEQETLYRALACPTDELLLTYHTIDAGGGETRPSYFVNTVRELLPDVPFSTHRTETVRDRLQAERPAVELACAYLSGARTAAVRADMDTYK
;
A
#
# COMPACT_ATOMS: atom_id res chain seq x y z
N MET A 1 -23.04 26.24 -9.31
CA MET A 1 -22.07 25.14 -9.43
C MET A 1 -21.83 24.79 -10.89
N ARG A 2 -20.57 24.56 -11.33
CA ARG A 2 -20.25 24.08 -12.68
C ARG A 2 -19.65 22.70 -12.64
N ILE A 3 -20.03 21.84 -13.59
CA ILE A 3 -19.53 20.45 -13.68
C ILE A 3 -19.02 20.20 -15.09
N TRP A 4 -17.70 20.01 -15.24
CA TRP A 4 -17.10 19.55 -16.50
C TRP A 4 -17.12 18.04 -16.54
N THR A 5 -17.71 17.47 -17.59
CA THR A 5 -17.76 16.02 -17.84
C THR A 5 -17.06 15.68 -19.14
N GLY A 6 -16.58 14.46 -19.26
CA GLY A 6 -15.94 13.92 -20.45
C GLY A 6 -14.97 12.78 -20.11
N ARG A 7 -14.51 12.05 -21.11
CA ARG A 7 -13.55 10.95 -20.96
C ARG A 7 -12.19 11.42 -20.43
N ALA A 8 -11.33 10.49 -20.05
CA ALA A 8 -9.95 10.80 -19.70
C ALA A 8 -9.25 11.52 -20.86
N GLY A 9 -8.50 12.60 -20.56
CA GLY A 9 -7.83 13.40 -21.60
C GLY A 9 -8.72 14.35 -22.40
N SER A 10 -10.02 14.52 -22.07
CA SER A 10 -10.91 15.48 -22.75
C SER A 10 -10.57 16.96 -22.47
N GLY A 11 -9.69 17.22 -21.52
CA GLY A 11 -9.23 18.58 -21.18
C GLY A 11 -9.90 19.22 -19.97
N LYS A 12 -10.61 18.47 -19.14
CA LYS A 12 -11.28 18.94 -17.89
C LYS A 12 -10.33 19.70 -16.97
N THR A 13 -9.26 19.05 -16.55
CA THR A 13 -8.21 19.65 -15.69
C THR A 13 -7.60 20.90 -16.33
N THR A 14 -7.37 20.88 -17.65
CA THR A 14 -6.84 22.02 -18.39
C THR A 14 -7.83 23.20 -18.36
N ALA A 15 -9.13 22.94 -18.45
CA ALA A 15 -10.16 23.97 -18.37
C ALA A 15 -10.17 24.62 -16.97
N ILE A 16 -10.14 23.83 -15.91
CA ILE A 16 -10.04 24.33 -14.52
C ILE A 16 -8.78 25.17 -14.32
N LEU A 17 -7.60 24.65 -14.69
CA LEU A 17 -6.34 25.37 -14.52
C LEU A 17 -6.28 26.68 -15.29
N ARG A 18 -6.86 26.76 -16.50
CA ARG A 18 -6.98 28.00 -17.27
C ARG A 18 -7.89 29.02 -16.60
N GLU A 19 -8.98 28.56 -16.02
CA GLU A 19 -9.89 29.45 -15.29
C GLU A 19 -9.23 29.99 -14.03
N ILE A 20 -8.60 29.14 -13.24
CA ILE A 20 -7.84 29.56 -12.04
C ILE A 20 -6.74 30.54 -12.42
N ALA A 21 -5.98 30.29 -13.49
CA ALA A 21 -4.94 31.20 -13.95
C ALA A 21 -5.49 32.58 -14.34
N ALA A 22 -6.59 32.61 -15.10
CA ALA A 22 -7.22 33.85 -15.53
C ALA A 22 -7.76 34.70 -14.36
N LEU A 23 -8.32 34.05 -13.31
CA LEU A 23 -8.79 34.72 -12.11
C LEU A 23 -7.61 35.20 -11.24
N SER A 24 -6.56 34.39 -11.16
CA SER A 24 -5.32 34.77 -10.43
C SER A 24 -4.62 35.96 -11.06
N GLU A 25 -4.57 36.09 -12.39
CA GLU A 25 -4.01 37.20 -13.11
C GLU A 25 -4.78 38.52 -12.84
N LYS A 26 -6.11 38.40 -12.69
CA LYS A 26 -6.96 39.53 -12.36
C LYS A 26 -6.92 39.92 -10.87
N GLY A 27 -6.36 39.08 -10.01
CA GLY A 27 -6.39 39.23 -8.57
C GLY A 27 -7.79 39.05 -7.96
N GLU A 28 -8.67 38.33 -8.64
CA GLU A 28 -10.05 38.14 -8.23
C GLU A 28 -10.17 36.91 -7.29
N GLY A 29 -10.34 37.19 -5.98
CA GLY A 29 -10.65 36.17 -4.96
C GLY A 29 -9.51 35.18 -4.71
N ARG A 30 -9.81 34.18 -3.88
CA ARG A 30 -8.95 33.03 -3.59
C ARG A 30 -9.45 31.79 -4.35
N GLN A 31 -8.53 31.02 -4.91
CA GLN A 31 -8.84 29.82 -5.68
C GLN A 31 -8.26 28.60 -4.95
N ILE A 32 -9.09 27.64 -4.61
CA ILE A 32 -8.67 26.39 -3.93
C ILE A 32 -8.95 25.22 -4.89
N LEU A 33 -7.88 24.58 -5.36
CA LEU A 33 -7.97 23.35 -6.13
C LEU A 33 -7.87 22.14 -5.17
N LEU A 34 -9.00 21.49 -4.95
CA LEU A 34 -9.12 20.32 -4.09
C LEU A 34 -8.91 19.06 -4.93
N VAL A 35 -7.96 18.22 -4.51
CA VAL A 35 -7.54 17.02 -5.25
C VAL A 35 -7.33 15.83 -4.30
N PRO A 36 -7.39 14.58 -4.81
CA PRO A 36 -6.97 13.41 -4.02
C PRO A 36 -5.52 13.51 -3.56
N GLU A 37 -5.20 12.91 -2.41
CA GLU A 37 -3.86 12.91 -1.81
C GLU A 37 -2.76 12.54 -2.80
N LEU A 38 -2.99 11.51 -3.60
CA LEU A 38 -2.04 11.00 -4.59
C LEU A 38 -1.68 12.02 -5.68
N ASN A 39 -2.57 12.95 -5.96
CA ASN A 39 -2.41 13.90 -7.05
C ASN A 39 -1.91 15.29 -6.60
N SER A 40 -1.77 15.53 -5.28
CA SER A 40 -1.51 16.86 -4.74
C SER A 40 -0.23 17.49 -5.29
N HIS A 41 0.89 16.80 -5.23
CA HIS A 41 2.18 17.32 -5.70
C HIS A 41 2.21 17.57 -7.22
N LEU A 42 1.57 16.70 -7.99
CA LEU A 42 1.42 16.86 -9.42
C LEU A 42 0.63 18.11 -9.78
N MET A 43 -0.51 18.32 -9.10
CA MET A 43 -1.37 19.46 -9.34
C MET A 43 -0.75 20.76 -8.86
N GLU A 44 0.04 20.76 -7.78
CA GLU A 44 0.86 21.89 -7.38
C GLU A 44 1.81 22.33 -8.51
N ARG A 45 2.52 21.38 -9.13
CA ARG A 45 3.40 21.67 -10.28
C ARG A 45 2.64 22.21 -11.50
N ARG A 46 1.49 21.61 -11.83
CA ARG A 46 0.63 22.04 -12.95
C ARG A 46 0.03 23.42 -12.70
N LEU A 47 -0.44 23.67 -11.50
CA LEU A 47 -0.98 24.97 -11.10
C LEU A 47 0.10 26.04 -11.17
N ALA A 48 1.29 25.78 -10.63
CA ALA A 48 2.44 26.69 -10.70
C ALA A 48 2.83 27.02 -12.15
N ALA A 49 2.84 26.01 -13.03
CA ALA A 49 3.11 26.20 -14.46
C ALA A 49 2.00 27.01 -15.15
N ALA A 50 0.74 26.74 -14.85
CA ALA A 50 -0.41 27.42 -15.46
C ALA A 50 -0.51 28.91 -15.05
N THR A 51 -0.11 29.24 -13.82
CA THR A 51 -0.12 30.59 -13.25
C THR A 51 1.21 31.34 -13.40
N HIS A 52 2.16 30.79 -14.17
CA HIS A 52 3.52 31.34 -14.35
C HIS A 52 4.21 31.73 -13.02
N ASN A 53 4.00 30.92 -11.97
CA ASN A 53 4.45 31.13 -10.59
C ASN A 53 3.90 32.39 -9.91
N HIS A 54 2.92 33.10 -10.50
CA HIS A 54 2.25 34.24 -9.87
C HIS A 54 1.07 33.86 -8.99
N GLY A 55 0.56 32.61 -9.14
CA GLY A 55 -0.63 32.09 -8.44
C GLY A 55 -0.46 31.86 -6.93
N ALA A 56 0.77 31.83 -6.40
CA ALA A 56 1.05 31.50 -5.00
C ALA A 56 0.33 32.37 -3.93
N ARG A 57 -0.19 33.54 -4.32
CA ARG A 57 -0.95 34.43 -3.42
C ARG A 57 -2.46 34.22 -3.48
N THR A 58 -2.97 33.71 -4.60
CA THR A 58 -4.41 33.67 -4.90
C THR A 58 -4.91 32.27 -5.21
N ALA A 59 -4.04 31.33 -5.53
CA ALA A 59 -4.41 29.96 -5.86
C ALA A 59 -3.54 28.94 -5.12
N GLU A 60 -4.15 27.92 -4.56
CA GLU A 60 -3.47 26.83 -3.85
C GLU A 60 -4.11 25.48 -4.13
N VAL A 61 -3.30 24.41 -3.99
CA VAL A 61 -3.77 23.03 -4.07
C VAL A 61 -3.88 22.47 -2.65
N LEU A 62 -5.04 21.94 -2.33
CA LEU A 62 -5.30 21.27 -1.06
C LEU A 62 -5.85 19.85 -1.31
N THR A 63 -5.69 19.00 -0.32
CA THR A 63 -6.44 17.76 -0.17
C THR A 63 -7.48 17.95 0.92
N PHE A 64 -8.43 17.01 1.07
CA PHE A 64 -9.38 17.09 2.20
C PHE A 64 -8.66 17.11 3.55
N SER A 65 -7.57 16.34 3.70
CA SER A 65 -6.77 16.32 4.93
C SER A 65 -6.10 17.67 5.19
N ARG A 66 -5.47 18.31 4.17
CA ARG A 66 -4.87 19.63 4.28
C ARG A 66 -5.89 20.73 4.53
N LEU A 67 -7.09 20.60 3.96
CA LEU A 67 -8.20 21.51 4.25
C LEU A 67 -8.61 21.39 5.72
N ALA A 68 -8.72 20.16 6.24
CA ALA A 68 -8.99 19.94 7.65
C ALA A 68 -7.91 20.57 8.55
N ASP A 69 -6.62 20.43 8.20
CA ASP A 69 -5.51 21.06 8.91
C ASP A 69 -5.67 22.59 8.97
N ARG A 70 -6.05 23.20 7.84
CA ARG A 70 -6.29 24.65 7.76
C ARG A 70 -7.42 25.09 8.68
N VAL A 71 -8.56 24.41 8.62
CA VAL A 71 -9.71 24.71 9.46
C VAL A 71 -9.34 24.51 10.93
N PHE A 72 -8.73 23.37 11.29
CA PHE A 72 -8.36 23.10 12.68
C PHE A 72 -7.22 23.98 13.22
N SER A 73 -6.38 24.55 12.36
CA SER A 73 -5.40 25.56 12.79
C SER A 73 -6.07 26.88 13.19
N GLU A 74 -7.23 27.18 12.61
CA GLU A 74 -8.00 28.39 12.90
C GLU A 74 -8.95 28.20 14.10
N VAL A 75 -9.76 27.11 14.07
CA VAL A 75 -10.80 26.89 15.08
C VAL A 75 -10.38 25.97 16.23
N GLY A 76 -9.14 25.46 16.21
CA GLY A 76 -8.57 24.54 17.18
C GLY A 76 -8.76 23.07 16.79
N GLY A 77 -7.90 22.18 17.35
CA GLY A 77 -7.92 20.75 17.09
C GLY A 77 -6.73 20.23 16.27
N LEU A 78 -5.87 21.09 15.71
CA LEU A 78 -4.73 20.69 14.89
C LEU A 78 -3.71 19.81 15.64
N ALA A 79 -3.45 20.14 16.92
CA ALA A 79 -2.47 19.45 17.74
C ALA A 79 -3.03 18.20 18.46
N GLN A 80 -4.26 17.78 18.16
CA GLN A 80 -4.88 16.63 18.78
C GLN A 80 -4.19 15.34 18.29
N GLN A 81 -3.63 14.58 19.22
CA GLN A 81 -3.11 13.25 18.90
C GLN A 81 -4.25 12.33 18.51
N MET A 82 -4.01 11.48 17.51
CA MET A 82 -4.99 10.53 16.99
C MET A 82 -4.46 9.11 17.09
N LEU A 83 -5.37 8.15 17.05
CA LEU A 83 -4.98 6.75 16.92
C LEU A 83 -4.16 6.53 15.65
N THR A 84 -3.06 5.80 15.77
CA THR A 84 -2.36 5.22 14.62
C THR A 84 -3.12 3.99 14.11
N PRO A 85 -2.82 3.44 12.92
CA PRO A 85 -3.40 2.17 12.47
C PRO A 85 -3.27 1.06 13.51
N ALA A 86 -2.13 0.98 14.17
CA ALA A 86 -1.90 0.07 15.28
C ALA A 86 -2.80 0.35 16.49
N GLY A 87 -2.95 1.62 16.86
CA GLY A 87 -3.88 2.03 17.94
C GLY A 87 -5.32 1.66 17.61
N GLN A 88 -5.75 1.82 16.36
CA GLN A 88 -7.09 1.41 15.91
C GLN A 88 -7.32 -0.10 16.09
N LEU A 89 -6.34 -0.94 15.71
CA LEU A 89 -6.41 -2.39 15.89
C LEU A 89 -6.52 -2.78 17.37
N LEU A 90 -5.70 -2.16 18.23
CA LEU A 90 -5.73 -2.40 19.67
C LEU A 90 -7.04 -1.94 20.31
N THR A 91 -7.55 -0.77 19.93
CA THR A 91 -8.84 -0.26 20.41
C THR A 91 -9.97 -1.19 19.99
N LEU A 92 -9.95 -1.71 18.76
CA LEU A 92 -10.93 -2.69 18.29
C LEU A 92 -10.84 -3.99 19.09
N GLN A 93 -9.65 -4.48 19.36
CA GLN A 93 -9.46 -5.68 20.16
C GLN A 93 -10.03 -5.51 21.58
N GLU A 94 -9.75 -4.37 22.22
CA GLU A 94 -10.30 -4.06 23.55
C GLU A 94 -11.82 -3.89 23.50
N ALA A 95 -12.37 -3.26 22.46
CA ALA A 95 -13.80 -3.15 22.22
C ALA A 95 -14.45 -4.54 22.12
N ALA A 96 -13.91 -5.41 21.28
CA ALA A 96 -14.40 -6.78 21.11
C ALA A 96 -14.34 -7.59 22.42
N ARG A 97 -13.28 -7.41 23.21
CA ARG A 97 -13.11 -8.05 24.52
C ARG A 97 -14.18 -7.59 25.52
N ARG A 98 -14.46 -6.27 25.58
CA ARG A 98 -15.49 -5.72 26.50
C ARG A 98 -16.88 -6.25 26.19
N VAL A 99 -17.22 -6.47 24.93
CA VAL A 99 -18.55 -6.96 24.52
C VAL A 99 -18.59 -8.47 24.26
N GLN A 100 -17.51 -9.21 24.49
CA GLN A 100 -17.37 -10.65 24.17
C GLN A 100 -18.52 -11.51 24.71
N GLY A 101 -19.05 -11.20 25.91
CA GLY A 101 -20.16 -11.92 26.52
C GLY A 101 -21.49 -11.77 25.78
N GLY A 102 -21.68 -10.71 25.00
CA GLY A 102 -22.87 -10.40 24.22
C GLY A 102 -22.81 -10.85 22.75
N LEU A 103 -21.64 -11.24 22.25
CA LEU A 103 -21.45 -11.62 20.85
C LEU A 103 -22.00 -13.03 20.58
N SER A 104 -22.73 -13.16 19.48
CA SER A 104 -23.33 -14.42 19.01
C SER A 104 -22.61 -15.00 17.80
N ALA A 105 -22.52 -14.27 16.71
CA ALA A 105 -21.89 -14.71 15.47
C ALA A 105 -20.35 -14.68 15.54
N TRP A 106 -19.77 -13.70 16.24
CA TRP A 106 -18.31 -13.47 16.28
C TRP A 106 -17.71 -13.73 17.67
N LYS A 107 -18.17 -14.80 18.33
CA LYS A 107 -17.58 -15.26 19.60
C LYS A 107 -16.08 -15.50 19.46
N GLY A 108 -15.28 -14.92 20.38
CA GLY A 108 -13.82 -15.06 20.38
C GLY A 108 -13.10 -14.23 19.31
N LEU A 109 -13.75 -13.22 18.73
CA LEU A 109 -13.13 -12.29 17.77
C LEU A 109 -11.84 -11.67 18.35
N ALA A 110 -11.89 -11.24 19.62
CA ALA A 110 -10.76 -10.63 20.30
C ALA A 110 -9.49 -11.50 20.36
N ASP A 111 -9.64 -12.83 20.22
CA ASP A 111 -8.54 -13.79 20.34
C ASP A 111 -8.00 -14.27 19.01
N LYS A 112 -8.61 -13.85 17.88
CA LYS A 112 -8.26 -14.28 16.53
C LYS A 112 -7.70 -13.10 15.70
N PRO A 113 -6.38 -12.99 15.55
CA PRO A 113 -5.74 -11.87 14.85
C PRO A 113 -6.26 -11.58 13.44
N GLU A 114 -6.45 -12.64 12.65
CA GLU A 114 -6.92 -12.52 11.27
C GLU A 114 -8.35 -11.97 11.20
N LEU A 115 -9.22 -12.40 12.11
CA LEU A 115 -10.58 -11.87 12.18
C LEU A 115 -10.64 -10.42 12.71
N LEU A 116 -9.69 -10.03 13.58
CA LEU A 116 -9.57 -8.65 14.03
C LEU A 116 -9.24 -7.70 12.88
N GLN A 117 -8.33 -8.08 11.97
CA GLN A 117 -8.03 -7.27 10.79
C GLN A 117 -9.24 -7.13 9.86
N GLU A 118 -9.98 -8.23 9.63
CA GLU A 118 -11.20 -8.17 8.83
C GLU A 118 -12.29 -7.32 9.52
N ALA A 119 -12.43 -7.43 10.83
CA ALA A 119 -13.34 -6.59 11.60
C ALA A 119 -12.94 -5.10 11.55
N LEU A 120 -11.62 -4.79 11.61
CA LEU A 120 -11.12 -3.42 11.46
C LEU A 120 -11.46 -2.83 10.10
N ARG A 121 -11.34 -3.62 9.03
CA ARG A 121 -11.78 -3.21 7.68
C ARG A 121 -13.29 -2.93 7.63
N LEU A 122 -14.08 -3.73 8.31
CA LEU A 122 -15.53 -3.53 8.37
C LEU A 122 -15.90 -2.29 9.19
N ILE A 123 -15.22 -2.02 10.31
CA ILE A 123 -15.36 -0.76 11.07
C ILE A 123 -14.95 0.44 10.21
N ASP A 124 -13.84 0.34 9.46
CA ASP A 124 -13.43 1.37 8.50
C ASP A 124 -14.51 1.63 7.44
N GLU A 125 -15.12 0.57 6.95
CA GLU A 125 -16.22 0.66 5.99
C GLU A 125 -17.45 1.36 6.59
N CYS A 126 -17.87 0.97 7.78
CA CYS A 126 -18.98 1.63 8.48
C CYS A 126 -18.72 3.12 8.70
N LYS A 127 -17.53 3.50 9.18
CA LYS A 127 -17.17 4.90 9.38
C LYS A 127 -17.08 5.69 8.08
N THR A 128 -16.49 5.12 7.04
CA THR A 128 -16.37 5.75 5.71
C THR A 128 -17.74 5.97 5.08
N CYS A 129 -18.68 5.03 5.29
CA CYS A 129 -20.06 5.10 4.82
C CYS A 129 -21.00 5.82 5.80
N ALA A 130 -20.47 6.35 6.90
CA ALA A 130 -21.23 7.03 7.96
C ALA A 130 -22.39 6.20 8.52
N VAL A 131 -22.20 4.88 8.62
CA VAL A 131 -23.17 3.95 9.22
C VAL A 131 -23.02 3.99 10.73
N ALA A 132 -24.05 4.50 11.41
CA ALA A 132 -24.09 4.59 12.88
C ALA A 132 -24.48 3.24 13.53
N PRO A 133 -24.04 2.97 14.78
CA PRO A 133 -24.44 1.76 15.50
C PRO A 133 -25.96 1.57 15.60
N GLU A 134 -26.71 2.66 15.78
CA GLU A 134 -28.17 2.65 15.88
C GLU A 134 -28.82 2.14 14.59
N THR A 135 -28.28 2.48 13.44
CA THR A 135 -28.74 2.00 12.13
C THR A 135 -28.53 0.49 12.01
N LEU A 136 -27.40 -0.03 12.52
CA LEU A 136 -27.11 -1.46 12.52
C LEU A 136 -28.05 -2.22 13.47
N PHE A 137 -28.35 -1.66 14.66
CA PHE A 137 -29.33 -2.26 15.59
C PHE A 137 -30.71 -2.30 14.99
N ALA A 138 -31.18 -1.21 14.37
CA ALA A 138 -32.48 -1.17 13.72
C ALA A 138 -32.58 -2.21 12.59
N ALA A 139 -31.54 -2.31 11.74
CA ALA A 139 -31.48 -3.31 10.68
C ALA A 139 -31.44 -4.75 11.22
N ALA A 140 -30.79 -4.98 12.38
CA ALA A 140 -30.81 -6.29 13.04
C ALA A 140 -32.19 -6.69 13.52
N GLU A 141 -32.98 -5.73 14.06
CA GLU A 141 -34.34 -5.95 14.51
C GLU A 141 -35.32 -6.18 13.34
N GLU A 142 -35.12 -5.52 12.20
CA GLU A 142 -35.95 -5.63 11.00
C GLU A 142 -35.62 -6.84 10.14
N SER A 143 -34.43 -7.45 10.31
CA SER A 143 -33.97 -8.56 9.50
C SER A 143 -34.75 -9.85 9.73
N GLU A 144 -35.32 -10.41 8.65
CA GLU A 144 -35.93 -11.74 8.67
C GLU A 144 -34.89 -12.89 8.71
N ASP A 145 -33.63 -12.61 8.40
CA ASP A 145 -32.53 -13.57 8.46
C ASP A 145 -31.86 -13.52 9.83
N ALA A 146 -32.09 -14.56 10.63
CA ALA A 146 -31.55 -14.66 11.98
C ALA A 146 -30.01 -14.61 12.04
N VAL A 147 -29.32 -15.17 11.03
CA VAL A 147 -27.84 -15.17 10.98
C VAL A 147 -27.34 -13.76 10.69
N LEU A 148 -27.97 -13.05 9.75
CA LEU A 148 -27.65 -11.65 9.46
C LEU A 148 -27.96 -10.76 10.67
N ALA A 149 -29.11 -10.95 11.32
CA ALA A 149 -29.49 -10.20 12.52
C ALA A 149 -28.43 -10.33 13.64
N GLU A 150 -27.92 -11.55 13.89
CA GLU A 150 -26.83 -11.79 14.84
C GLU A 150 -25.54 -11.05 14.44
N LYS A 151 -25.13 -11.11 13.15
CA LYS A 151 -23.95 -10.39 12.65
C LYS A 151 -24.07 -8.87 12.79
N LEU A 152 -25.24 -8.31 12.46
CA LEU A 152 -25.51 -6.86 12.56
C LEU A 152 -25.52 -6.41 14.03
N SER A 153 -26.14 -7.19 14.90
CA SER A 153 -26.13 -6.92 16.35
C SER A 153 -24.70 -6.94 16.93
N ASP A 154 -23.90 -7.95 16.54
CA ASP A 154 -22.50 -8.06 16.98
C ASP A 154 -21.68 -6.86 16.47
N LEU A 155 -21.85 -6.48 15.19
CA LEU A 155 -21.17 -5.32 14.60
C LEU A 155 -21.54 -4.03 15.32
N ALA A 156 -22.84 -3.82 15.59
CA ALA A 156 -23.33 -2.65 16.29
C ALA A 156 -22.75 -2.55 17.72
N GLN A 157 -22.70 -3.66 18.46
CA GLN A 157 -22.11 -3.72 19.80
C GLN A 157 -20.61 -3.39 19.78
N ILE A 158 -19.86 -3.97 18.82
CA ILE A 158 -18.43 -3.74 18.68
C ILE A 158 -18.16 -2.29 18.29
N LEU A 159 -18.89 -1.75 17.30
CA LEU A 159 -18.75 -0.36 16.86
C LEU A 159 -19.06 0.62 17.99
N THR A 160 -20.14 0.40 18.75
CA THR A 160 -20.50 1.21 19.93
C THR A 160 -19.36 1.20 20.97
N ALA A 161 -18.82 0.03 21.29
CA ALA A 161 -17.73 -0.09 22.24
C ALA A 161 -16.43 0.55 21.74
N TYR A 162 -16.16 0.43 20.44
CA TYR A 162 -15.03 1.05 19.77
C TYR A 162 -15.08 2.58 19.82
N GLU A 163 -16.21 3.17 19.44
CA GLU A 163 -16.43 4.62 19.47
C GLU A 163 -16.29 5.18 20.89
N ARG A 164 -16.88 4.51 21.88
CA ARG A 164 -16.74 4.90 23.28
C ARG A 164 -15.27 4.89 23.73
N LEU A 165 -14.49 3.88 23.35
CA LEU A 165 -13.05 3.82 23.65
C LEU A 165 -12.27 4.95 22.99
N CYS A 166 -12.63 5.33 21.76
CA CYS A 166 -12.03 6.47 21.08
C CYS A 166 -12.35 7.79 21.81
N GLU A 167 -13.56 7.96 22.32
CA GLU A 167 -13.94 9.14 23.14
C GLU A 167 -13.18 9.18 24.49
N GLU A 168 -12.96 8.02 25.13
CA GLU A 168 -12.25 7.89 26.40
C GLU A 168 -10.72 8.07 26.27
N SER A 169 -10.13 7.87 25.06
CA SER A 169 -8.68 7.86 24.86
C SER A 169 -8.22 8.82 23.75
N LEU A 170 -8.00 8.32 22.56
CA LEU A 170 -7.56 9.07 21.39
C LEU A 170 -8.60 8.98 20.27
N PRO A 171 -8.93 10.09 19.60
CA PRO A 171 -9.88 10.09 18.50
C PRO A 171 -9.37 9.27 17.31
N ASP A 172 -10.31 8.67 16.61
CA ASP A 172 -10.04 7.95 15.36
C ASP A 172 -9.79 8.94 14.22
N PRO A 173 -8.66 8.81 13.47
CA PRO A 173 -8.39 9.68 12.33
C PRO A 173 -9.46 9.59 11.22
N ARG A 174 -10.24 8.50 11.18
CA ARG A 174 -11.36 8.34 10.23
C ARG A 174 -12.53 9.30 10.51
N ASP A 175 -12.64 9.86 11.70
CA ASP A 175 -13.67 10.85 12.06
C ASP A 175 -13.26 12.28 11.66
N ARG A 176 -12.04 12.47 11.17
CA ARG A 176 -11.48 13.78 10.86
C ARG A 176 -12.30 14.60 9.86
N LEU A 177 -12.84 13.95 8.81
CA LEU A 177 -13.69 14.63 7.82
C LEU A 177 -15.09 14.94 8.38
N THR A 178 -15.61 14.12 9.29
CA THR A 178 -16.83 14.42 10.03
C THR A 178 -16.64 15.66 10.91
N HIS A 179 -15.53 15.73 11.64
CA HIS A 179 -15.18 16.93 12.43
C HIS A 179 -14.94 18.16 11.55
N LEU A 180 -14.32 18.00 10.36
CA LEU A 180 -14.15 19.08 9.38
C LEU A 180 -15.52 19.63 8.96
N ARG A 181 -16.45 18.77 8.57
CA ARG A 181 -17.82 19.15 8.20
C ARG A 181 -18.47 19.99 9.29
N ASP A 182 -18.41 19.52 10.54
CA ASP A 182 -19.12 20.15 11.67
C ASP A 182 -18.54 21.51 12.04
N ARG A 183 -17.22 21.70 11.83
CA ARG A 183 -16.52 22.94 12.19
C ARG A 183 -16.27 23.90 11.02
N LEU A 184 -16.67 23.49 9.81
CA LEU A 184 -16.43 24.30 8.62
C LEU A 184 -17.13 25.65 8.69
N ALA A 185 -18.33 25.72 9.28
CA ALA A 185 -19.09 26.94 9.46
C ALA A 185 -18.50 27.92 10.50
N GLU A 186 -17.60 27.45 11.37
CA GLU A 186 -16.89 28.27 12.36
C GLU A 186 -15.61 28.92 11.81
N SER A 187 -15.15 28.45 10.64
CA SER A 187 -13.87 28.87 10.02
C SER A 187 -14.08 29.87 8.89
N HIS A 188 -13.16 30.80 8.76
CA HIS A 188 -13.08 31.75 7.65
C HIS A 188 -12.18 31.26 6.50
N THR A 189 -11.70 30.02 6.58
CA THR A 189 -10.77 29.43 5.58
C THR A 189 -11.32 29.50 4.16
N LEU A 190 -12.62 29.37 3.96
CA LEU A 190 -13.28 29.42 2.65
C LEU A 190 -13.93 30.75 2.30
N ASP A 191 -13.80 31.78 3.14
CA ASP A 191 -14.39 33.09 2.90
C ASP A 191 -13.82 33.72 1.63
N GLY A 192 -14.69 34.09 0.69
CA GLY A 192 -14.31 34.64 -0.59
C GLY A 192 -13.48 33.75 -1.50
N ALA A 193 -13.41 32.45 -1.21
CA ALA A 193 -12.74 31.47 -2.03
C ALA A 193 -13.70 30.78 -3.01
N ALA A 194 -13.19 30.44 -4.21
CA ALA A 194 -13.83 29.49 -5.13
C ALA A 194 -13.11 28.13 -5.04
N VAL A 195 -13.87 27.06 -4.93
CA VAL A 195 -13.34 25.70 -4.79
C VAL A 195 -13.52 24.90 -6.09
N TYR A 196 -12.47 24.26 -6.52
CA TYR A 196 -12.42 23.41 -7.70
C TYR A 196 -12.09 21.98 -7.27
N LEU A 197 -12.92 21.00 -7.66
CA LEU A 197 -12.72 19.59 -7.39
C LEU A 197 -12.19 18.92 -8.67
N ASP A 198 -11.01 18.32 -8.63
CA ASP A 198 -10.43 17.63 -9.81
C ASP A 198 -9.72 16.35 -9.42
N GLY A 199 -9.76 15.36 -10.31
CA GLY A 199 -9.07 14.08 -10.14
C GLY A 199 -9.78 13.05 -9.25
N PHE A 200 -10.97 13.35 -8.73
CA PHE A 200 -11.80 12.40 -8.01
C PHE A 200 -12.55 11.48 -8.96
N LEU A 201 -12.58 10.19 -8.68
CA LEU A 201 -13.49 9.25 -9.35
C LEU A 201 -14.90 9.37 -8.76
N GLY A 202 -14.97 9.31 -7.44
CA GLY A 202 -16.14 9.45 -6.62
C GLY A 202 -15.76 10.09 -5.30
N PHE A 203 -16.74 10.36 -4.47
CA PHE A 203 -16.57 10.88 -3.12
C PHE A 203 -17.08 9.85 -2.12
N THR A 204 -16.35 9.64 -1.05
CA THR A 204 -16.85 8.94 0.12
C THR A 204 -18.07 9.67 0.70
N VAL A 205 -18.81 9.03 1.60
CA VAL A 205 -19.94 9.69 2.24
C VAL A 205 -19.47 10.90 3.06
N GLN A 206 -18.34 10.78 3.75
CA GLN A 206 -17.74 11.87 4.53
C GLN A 206 -17.26 13.02 3.64
N GLU A 207 -16.53 12.75 2.55
CA GLU A 207 -16.11 13.79 1.59
C GLU A 207 -17.32 14.49 0.98
N SER A 208 -18.35 13.72 0.62
CA SER A 208 -19.61 14.27 0.13
C SER A 208 -20.28 15.20 1.13
N ALA A 209 -20.26 14.82 2.41
CA ALA A 209 -20.84 15.66 3.49
C ALA A 209 -20.06 16.98 3.67
N VAL A 210 -18.73 16.95 3.48
CA VAL A 210 -17.91 18.18 3.47
C VAL A 210 -18.25 19.06 2.25
N VAL A 211 -18.40 18.47 1.06
CA VAL A 211 -18.83 19.18 -0.15
C VAL A 211 -20.21 19.77 0.01
N ASP A 212 -21.14 19.04 0.62
CA ASP A 212 -22.50 19.53 0.94
C ASP A 212 -22.47 20.72 1.91
N ALA A 213 -21.63 20.67 2.95
CA ALA A 213 -21.43 21.80 3.88
C ALA A 213 -20.85 23.04 3.18
N MET A 214 -19.94 22.86 2.21
CA MET A 214 -19.44 23.98 1.38
C MET A 214 -20.56 24.61 0.54
N LEU A 215 -21.41 23.78 -0.07
CA LEU A 215 -22.56 24.27 -0.84
C LEU A 215 -23.57 25.00 0.05
N ALA A 216 -23.83 24.50 1.26
CA ALA A 216 -24.67 25.13 2.26
C ALA A 216 -24.12 26.49 2.71
N ALA A 217 -22.80 26.64 2.83
CA ALA A 217 -22.11 27.90 3.13
C ALA A 217 -22.07 28.86 1.92
N GLY A 218 -22.62 28.47 0.77
CA GLY A 218 -22.66 29.32 -0.41
C GLY A 218 -21.31 29.44 -1.16
N VAL A 219 -20.36 28.57 -0.89
CA VAL A 219 -19.05 28.58 -1.55
C VAL A 219 -19.22 28.28 -3.05
N PRO A 220 -18.67 29.13 -3.95
CA PRO A 220 -18.65 28.84 -5.38
C PRO A 220 -17.86 27.57 -5.67
N LEU A 221 -18.53 26.54 -6.22
CA LEU A 221 -17.95 25.22 -6.40
C LEU A 221 -18.00 24.80 -7.87
N SER A 222 -16.90 24.22 -8.36
CA SER A 222 -16.76 23.67 -9.70
C SER A 222 -16.12 22.29 -9.61
N ALA A 223 -16.54 21.33 -10.45
CA ALA A 223 -16.03 19.96 -10.42
C ALA A 223 -15.68 19.44 -11.81
N ALA A 224 -14.56 18.72 -11.93
CA ALA A 224 -14.21 17.93 -13.11
C ALA A 224 -14.42 16.45 -12.81
N VAL A 225 -15.28 15.80 -13.56
CA VAL A 225 -15.64 14.39 -13.36
C VAL A 225 -15.43 13.61 -14.65
N THR A 226 -14.72 12.51 -14.58
CA THR A 226 -14.59 11.57 -15.71
C THR A 226 -15.90 10.81 -15.82
N CYS A 227 -16.67 11.13 -16.86
CA CYS A 227 -18.00 10.58 -17.08
C CYS A 227 -18.32 10.67 -18.57
N ASP A 228 -18.90 9.60 -19.11
CA ASP A 228 -19.48 9.56 -20.44
C ASP A 228 -20.92 9.04 -20.29
N THR A 229 -21.88 9.89 -20.61
CA THR A 229 -23.31 9.57 -20.43
C THR A 229 -23.85 8.61 -21.48
N ASP A 230 -23.13 8.42 -22.59
CA ASP A 230 -23.50 7.45 -23.61
C ASP A 230 -23.14 6.02 -23.19
N TYR A 231 -22.18 5.88 -22.25
CA TYR A 231 -21.71 4.60 -21.74
C TYR A 231 -21.67 4.58 -20.20
N PRO A 232 -22.84 4.74 -19.55
CA PRO A 232 -22.91 4.88 -18.09
C PRO A 232 -22.43 3.64 -17.32
N GLU A 233 -22.46 2.47 -17.94
CA GLU A 233 -21.98 1.23 -17.33
C GLU A 233 -20.45 1.24 -17.13
N ILE A 234 -19.70 1.78 -18.10
CA ILE A 234 -18.24 1.90 -18.02
C ILE A 234 -17.82 3.02 -17.04
N PHE A 235 -18.62 4.08 -16.96
CA PHE A 235 -18.33 5.28 -16.13
C PHE A 235 -19.30 5.42 -14.96
N LEU A 236 -19.69 4.30 -14.35
CA LEU A 236 -20.74 4.26 -13.32
C LEU A 236 -20.43 5.20 -12.16
N THR A 237 -19.20 5.17 -11.63
CA THR A 237 -18.78 6.00 -10.50
C THR A 237 -18.84 7.49 -10.84
N GLY A 238 -18.36 7.85 -12.02
CA GLY A 238 -18.41 9.23 -12.50
C GLY A 238 -19.86 9.71 -12.72
N CYS A 239 -20.71 8.90 -13.33
CA CYS A 239 -22.12 9.23 -13.55
C CYS A 239 -22.89 9.39 -12.23
N LYS A 240 -22.70 8.48 -11.26
CA LYS A 240 -23.25 8.59 -9.90
C LYS A 240 -22.76 9.88 -9.20
N THR A 241 -21.47 10.21 -9.34
CA THR A 241 -20.87 11.42 -8.78
C THR A 241 -21.52 12.69 -9.35
N VAL A 242 -21.71 12.78 -10.67
CA VAL A 242 -22.39 13.92 -11.32
C VAL A 242 -23.81 14.05 -10.83
N GLN A 243 -24.55 12.94 -10.71
CA GLN A 243 -25.93 12.94 -10.20
C GLN A 243 -25.97 13.41 -8.75
N LYS A 244 -25.07 12.93 -7.90
CA LYS A 244 -24.97 13.28 -6.48
C LYS A 244 -24.67 14.78 -6.31
N LEU A 245 -23.64 15.30 -6.96
CA LEU A 245 -23.28 16.71 -6.94
C LEU A 245 -24.43 17.60 -7.46
N THR A 246 -25.12 17.19 -8.53
CA THR A 246 -26.27 17.91 -9.06
C THR A 246 -27.43 17.97 -8.06
N ARG A 247 -27.69 16.86 -7.34
CA ARG A 247 -28.76 16.79 -6.33
C ARG A 247 -28.42 17.69 -5.15
N MET A 248 -27.19 17.63 -4.64
CA MET A 248 -26.71 18.45 -3.53
C MET A 248 -26.80 19.97 -3.86
N ALA A 249 -26.29 20.36 -5.04
CA ALA A 249 -26.37 21.77 -5.47
C ALA A 249 -27.80 22.28 -5.57
N LYS A 250 -28.72 21.46 -6.12
CA LYS A 250 -30.16 21.80 -6.19
C LYS A 250 -30.80 21.91 -4.80
N HIS A 251 -30.40 21.06 -3.84
CA HIS A 251 -30.88 21.11 -2.47
C HIS A 251 -30.56 22.47 -1.81
N HIS A 252 -29.39 23.02 -2.12
CA HIS A 252 -28.96 24.33 -1.66
C HIS A 252 -29.35 25.50 -2.60
N ASN A 253 -30.34 25.30 -3.47
CA ASN A 253 -30.85 26.31 -4.43
C ASN A 253 -29.78 26.89 -5.37
N GLN A 254 -28.69 26.15 -5.63
CA GLN A 254 -27.68 26.56 -6.59
C GLN A 254 -28.03 26.09 -8.00
N THR A 255 -27.80 26.95 -9.00
CA THR A 255 -27.91 26.56 -10.41
C THR A 255 -26.73 25.65 -10.78
N VAL A 256 -27.01 24.60 -11.58
CA VAL A 256 -25.99 23.69 -12.07
C VAL A 256 -25.81 23.86 -13.56
N GLU A 257 -24.62 24.21 -13.98
CA GLU A 257 -24.18 24.26 -15.38
C GLU A 257 -23.34 23.01 -15.68
N ARG A 258 -23.75 22.20 -16.66
CA ARG A 258 -22.96 21.08 -17.17
C ARG A 258 -22.26 21.46 -18.44
N ILE A 259 -20.95 21.18 -18.49
CA ILE A 259 -20.10 21.44 -19.67
C ILE A 259 -19.53 20.10 -20.11
N GLU A 260 -20.05 19.57 -21.22
CA GLU A 260 -19.57 18.32 -21.78
C GLU A 260 -18.39 18.57 -22.73
N LEU A 261 -17.26 17.95 -22.45
CA LEU A 261 -16.03 18.07 -23.24
C LEU A 261 -15.82 16.88 -24.20
N GLY A 262 -16.65 15.85 -24.06
CA GLY A 262 -16.69 14.69 -24.94
C GLY A 262 -15.45 13.78 -24.82
N GLU A 263 -14.96 13.33 -25.97
CA GLU A 263 -13.88 12.36 -26.12
C GLU A 263 -12.50 12.91 -25.71
N SER A 264 -11.53 12.02 -25.63
CA SER A 264 -10.12 12.35 -25.40
C SER A 264 -9.55 13.25 -26.49
N LYS A 265 -8.81 14.30 -26.06
CA LYS A 265 -8.05 15.20 -26.97
C LYS A 265 -6.54 14.90 -26.95
N VAL A 266 -6.16 13.86 -26.25
CA VAL A 266 -4.75 13.42 -26.18
C VAL A 266 -4.39 12.77 -27.52
N ALA A 267 -3.33 13.27 -28.14
CA ALA A 267 -2.79 12.64 -29.34
C ALA A 267 -2.21 11.26 -28.98
N ARG A 268 -2.71 10.22 -29.61
CA ARG A 268 -2.30 8.82 -29.44
C ARG A 268 -2.13 8.15 -30.81
N LEU A 269 -1.38 7.08 -30.84
CA LEU A 269 -1.33 6.20 -32.02
C LEU A 269 -2.70 5.50 -32.20
N ALA A 270 -2.99 5.10 -33.45
CA ALA A 270 -4.31 4.63 -33.83
C ALA A 270 -4.83 3.44 -33.02
N GLY A 271 -3.97 2.45 -32.75
CA GLY A 271 -4.36 1.29 -31.94
C GLY A 271 -4.65 1.65 -30.48
N LEU A 272 -3.89 2.60 -29.89
CA LEU A 272 -4.16 3.09 -28.53
C LEU A 272 -5.47 3.87 -28.45
N ALA A 273 -5.76 4.71 -29.44
CA ALA A 273 -7.01 5.46 -29.50
C ALA A 273 -8.21 4.51 -29.65
N ALA A 274 -8.07 3.45 -30.44
CA ALA A 274 -9.10 2.44 -30.59
C ALA A 274 -9.35 1.65 -29.29
N LEU A 275 -8.28 1.25 -28.58
CA LEU A 275 -8.40 0.58 -27.30
C LEU A 275 -9.13 1.45 -26.26
N GLU A 276 -8.73 2.72 -26.12
CA GLU A 276 -9.37 3.64 -25.16
C GLU A 276 -10.85 3.84 -25.47
N ARG A 277 -11.21 3.93 -26.76
CA ARG A 277 -12.56 4.24 -27.16
C ARG A 277 -13.50 3.03 -27.17
N GLU A 278 -13.02 1.86 -27.61
CA GLU A 278 -13.88 0.76 -28.02
C GLU A 278 -13.70 -0.55 -27.24
N SER A 279 -12.55 -0.74 -26.53
CA SER A 279 -12.24 -2.05 -25.93
C SER A 279 -13.24 -2.53 -24.88
N LEU A 280 -13.87 -1.60 -24.16
CA LEU A 280 -14.84 -1.91 -23.10
C LEU A 280 -16.29 -1.87 -23.59
N LEU A 281 -16.53 -1.57 -24.89
CA LEU A 281 -17.87 -1.56 -25.44
C LEU A 281 -18.38 -3.00 -25.70
N PRO A 282 -19.69 -3.24 -25.59
CA PRO A 282 -20.28 -4.54 -25.86
C PRO A 282 -20.08 -5.01 -27.32
N VAL A 283 -20.13 -4.06 -28.26
CA VAL A 283 -19.92 -4.30 -29.69
C VAL A 283 -18.65 -3.60 -30.13
N ARG A 284 -17.73 -4.34 -30.72
CA ARG A 284 -16.43 -3.85 -31.17
C ARG A 284 -16.29 -4.04 -32.68
N ILE A 285 -15.68 -3.07 -33.32
CA ILE A 285 -15.37 -3.11 -34.74
C ILE A 285 -13.87 -3.30 -34.90
N PRO A 286 -13.41 -4.38 -35.57
CA PRO A 286 -11.97 -4.57 -35.80
C PRO A 286 -11.35 -3.37 -36.51
N GLN A 287 -10.20 -2.93 -36.01
CA GLN A 287 -9.45 -1.77 -36.50
C GLN A 287 -8.31 -2.24 -37.39
N GLU A 288 -7.99 -1.46 -38.43
CA GLU A 288 -6.92 -1.77 -39.40
C GLU A 288 -5.52 -1.54 -38.85
N SER A 289 -5.37 -0.69 -37.82
CA SER A 289 -4.07 -0.37 -37.22
C SER A 289 -4.01 -0.79 -35.75
N ALA A 290 -2.97 -1.53 -35.41
CA ALA A 290 -2.60 -1.89 -34.04
C ALA A 290 -1.44 -1.04 -33.49
N ASP A 291 -1.13 0.10 -34.14
CA ASP A 291 0.01 0.95 -33.79
C ASP A 291 -0.05 1.37 -32.31
N GLY A 292 1.09 1.19 -31.63
CA GLY A 292 1.25 1.53 -30.22
C GLY A 292 0.80 0.43 -29.26
N VAL A 293 0.30 -0.73 -29.71
CA VAL A 293 -0.12 -1.82 -28.83
C VAL A 293 0.72 -3.06 -29.07
N ARG A 294 1.13 -3.72 -28.00
CA ARG A 294 1.88 -4.99 -28.01
C ARG A 294 1.37 -5.97 -26.96
N LEU A 295 1.44 -7.25 -27.27
CA LEU A 295 1.13 -8.35 -26.37
C LEU A 295 2.37 -9.20 -26.14
N TYR A 296 2.58 -9.62 -24.88
CA TYR A 296 3.65 -10.56 -24.51
C TYR A 296 3.13 -11.67 -23.59
N GLU A 297 3.40 -12.92 -23.97
CA GLU A 297 3.16 -14.10 -23.15
C GLU A 297 4.44 -14.51 -22.43
N ALA A 298 4.47 -14.36 -21.14
CA ALA A 298 5.57 -14.75 -20.27
C ALA A 298 5.42 -16.17 -19.74
N ALA A 299 6.53 -16.78 -19.35
CA ALA A 299 6.50 -18.07 -18.67
C ALA A 299 6.03 -17.93 -17.21
N SER A 300 6.40 -16.83 -16.54
CA SER A 300 6.13 -16.57 -15.11
C SER A 300 6.10 -15.08 -14.83
N PRO A 301 5.66 -14.63 -13.62
CA PRO A 301 5.74 -13.22 -13.20
C PRO A 301 7.17 -12.67 -13.23
N PHE A 302 8.17 -13.48 -12.90
CA PHE A 302 9.57 -13.10 -13.03
C PHE A 302 9.95 -12.79 -14.48
N ASP A 303 9.52 -13.61 -15.41
CA ASP A 303 9.78 -13.44 -16.85
C ASP A 303 9.08 -12.18 -17.42
N GLU A 304 7.87 -11.85 -16.93
CA GLU A 304 7.20 -10.58 -17.25
C GLU A 304 8.07 -9.38 -16.85
N CYS A 305 8.61 -9.39 -15.63
CA CYS A 305 9.46 -8.32 -15.10
C CYS A 305 10.77 -8.20 -15.86
N GLU A 306 11.41 -9.32 -16.22
CA GLU A 306 12.62 -9.35 -17.03
C GLU A 306 12.38 -8.78 -18.43
N HIS A 307 11.27 -9.19 -19.09
CA HIS A 307 10.88 -8.66 -20.40
C HIS A 307 10.62 -7.15 -20.32
N ALA A 308 9.88 -6.70 -19.30
CA ALA A 308 9.60 -5.28 -19.08
C ALA A 308 10.89 -4.46 -18.90
N ALA A 309 11.86 -4.96 -18.11
CA ALA A 309 13.13 -4.29 -17.90
C ALA A 309 13.97 -4.23 -19.19
N ALA A 310 14.07 -5.35 -19.92
CA ALA A 310 14.76 -5.41 -21.20
C ALA A 310 14.11 -4.46 -22.24
N TYR A 311 12.78 -4.43 -22.30
CA TYR A 311 12.01 -3.52 -23.15
C TYR A 311 12.31 -2.05 -22.84
N ILE A 312 12.25 -1.64 -21.58
CA ILE A 312 12.56 -0.28 -21.12
C ILE A 312 13.99 0.09 -21.56
N ARG A 313 14.97 -0.77 -21.25
CA ARG A 313 16.38 -0.50 -21.55
C ARG A 313 16.62 -0.32 -23.03
N ARG A 314 16.00 -1.15 -23.86
CA ARG A 314 16.06 -1.06 -25.33
C ARG A 314 15.49 0.28 -25.82
N LYS A 315 14.30 0.69 -25.35
CA LYS A 315 13.68 1.97 -25.73
C LYS A 315 14.55 3.19 -25.32
N VAL A 316 15.12 3.15 -24.12
CA VAL A 316 16.01 4.22 -23.65
C VAL A 316 17.27 4.31 -24.52
N ARG A 317 17.88 3.16 -24.87
CA ARG A 317 19.10 3.13 -25.66
C ARG A 317 18.85 3.46 -27.14
N ASP A 318 17.84 2.87 -27.75
CA ASP A 318 17.67 2.88 -29.22
C ASP A 318 16.79 4.04 -29.68
N GLU A 319 15.81 4.46 -28.86
CA GLU A 319 14.84 5.51 -29.21
C GLU A 319 15.05 6.81 -28.41
N GLY A 320 16.01 6.84 -27.46
CA GLY A 320 16.32 8.02 -26.67
C GLY A 320 15.24 8.39 -25.65
N ALA A 321 14.37 7.43 -25.27
CA ALA A 321 13.38 7.60 -24.22
C ALA A 321 14.08 7.85 -22.87
N ARG A 322 13.38 8.48 -21.93
CA ARG A 322 13.86 8.67 -20.55
C ARG A 322 13.15 7.72 -19.62
N PHE A 323 13.77 7.33 -18.54
CA PHE A 323 13.15 6.42 -17.56
C PHE A 323 11.83 6.95 -17.02
N ARG A 324 11.70 8.25 -16.84
CA ARG A 324 10.45 8.91 -16.40
C ARG A 324 9.31 8.86 -17.43
N ASP A 325 9.59 8.48 -18.68
CA ASP A 325 8.57 8.32 -19.72
C ASP A 325 7.81 6.99 -19.59
N PHE A 326 8.28 6.09 -18.68
CA PHE A 326 7.72 4.75 -18.47
C PHE A 326 6.92 4.63 -17.18
N VAL A 327 5.79 3.95 -17.30
CA VAL A 327 4.97 3.46 -16.19
C VAL A 327 4.87 1.94 -16.30
N VAL A 328 5.18 1.25 -15.20
CA VAL A 328 4.91 -0.19 -15.05
C VAL A 328 3.79 -0.33 -14.03
N ALA A 329 2.66 -0.86 -14.45
CA ALA A 329 1.48 -0.98 -13.63
C ALA A 329 1.01 -2.43 -13.54
N ALA A 330 0.43 -2.80 -12.40
CA ALA A 330 -0.34 -4.02 -12.23
C ALA A 330 -1.62 -3.69 -11.46
N ARG A 331 -2.60 -4.57 -11.46
CA ARG A 331 -3.80 -4.39 -10.61
C ARG A 331 -3.43 -4.48 -9.14
N ASP A 332 -2.50 -5.37 -8.82
CA ASP A 332 -1.83 -5.49 -7.53
C ASP A 332 -0.34 -5.67 -7.80
N ILE A 333 0.46 -4.66 -7.42
CA ILE A 333 1.90 -4.65 -7.71
C ILE A 333 2.71 -5.45 -6.67
N GLU A 334 2.17 -5.67 -5.49
CA GLU A 334 2.88 -6.27 -4.37
C GLU A 334 3.49 -7.65 -4.71
N PRO A 335 2.77 -8.59 -5.35
CA PRO A 335 3.35 -9.88 -5.77
C PRO A 335 4.50 -9.76 -6.78
N TYR A 336 4.56 -8.64 -7.51
CA TYR A 336 5.60 -8.38 -8.52
C TYR A 336 6.83 -7.67 -7.97
N SER A 337 6.73 -7.09 -6.80
CA SER A 337 7.69 -6.15 -6.24
C SER A 337 9.11 -6.64 -6.18
N ALA A 338 9.31 -7.80 -5.60
CA ALA A 338 10.64 -8.41 -5.49
C ALA A 338 11.22 -8.73 -6.88
N PHE A 339 10.39 -9.21 -7.80
CA PHE A 339 10.78 -9.51 -9.17
C PHE A 339 11.13 -8.25 -9.95
N LEU A 340 10.31 -7.20 -9.81
CA LEU A 340 10.57 -5.89 -10.42
C LEU A 340 11.86 -5.27 -9.89
N ALA A 341 12.05 -5.24 -8.57
CA ALA A 341 13.26 -4.70 -7.96
C ALA A 341 14.51 -5.41 -8.49
N MET A 342 14.45 -6.74 -8.58
CA MET A 342 15.56 -7.56 -9.08
C MET A 342 15.81 -7.35 -10.58
N ALA A 343 14.76 -7.36 -11.41
CA ALA A 343 14.87 -7.15 -12.85
C ALA A 343 15.38 -5.74 -13.16
N MET A 344 14.81 -4.70 -12.54
CA MET A 344 15.24 -3.31 -12.76
C MET A 344 16.70 -3.09 -12.36
N ALA A 345 17.12 -3.63 -11.20
CA ALA A 345 18.52 -3.57 -10.76
C ALA A 345 19.47 -4.31 -11.72
N ARG A 346 19.03 -5.45 -12.28
CA ARG A 346 19.80 -6.24 -13.24
C ARG A 346 20.06 -5.50 -14.54
N TYR A 347 19.13 -4.64 -14.95
CA TYR A 347 19.22 -3.83 -16.18
C TYR A 347 19.65 -2.38 -15.92
N ASP A 348 20.14 -2.03 -14.72
CA ASP A 348 20.56 -0.68 -14.32
C ASP A 348 19.47 0.37 -14.57
N ILE A 349 18.22 0.05 -14.24
CA ILE A 349 17.07 0.93 -14.41
C ILE A 349 16.72 1.55 -13.06
N PRO A 350 16.78 2.89 -12.92
CA PRO A 350 16.29 3.55 -11.71
C PRO A 350 14.77 3.42 -11.62
N VAL A 351 14.30 2.83 -10.53
CA VAL A 351 12.87 2.57 -10.31
C VAL A 351 12.40 3.21 -9.02
N PHE A 352 11.16 3.62 -9.00
CA PHE A 352 10.41 3.92 -7.79
C PHE A 352 9.27 2.91 -7.67
N LEU A 353 9.41 2.04 -6.70
CA LEU A 353 8.34 1.14 -6.30
C LEU A 353 7.53 1.86 -5.21
N ALA A 354 6.26 2.14 -5.51
CA ALA A 354 5.33 2.71 -4.53
C ALA A 354 4.81 1.59 -3.61
N GLU A 355 5.75 0.89 -2.97
CA GLU A 355 5.47 -0.26 -2.13
C GLU A 355 5.54 0.04 -0.66
N LYS A 356 4.80 -0.79 0.07
CA LYS A 356 4.98 -0.98 1.50
C LYS A 356 5.96 -2.13 1.71
N PRO A 357 7.24 -1.87 2.02
CA PRO A 357 8.14 -2.96 2.34
C PRO A 357 7.62 -3.71 3.56
N ASP A 358 7.77 -5.04 3.58
CA ASP A 358 7.47 -5.83 4.77
C ASP A 358 8.31 -5.33 5.95
N LEU A 359 7.67 -4.56 6.80
CA LEU A 359 8.31 -3.93 7.96
C LEU A 359 8.84 -4.97 8.94
N LEU A 360 8.15 -6.11 9.10
CA LEU A 360 8.53 -7.16 10.04
C LEU A 360 9.86 -7.84 9.69
N SER A 361 10.24 -7.83 8.41
CA SER A 361 11.53 -8.37 7.95
C SER A 361 12.71 -7.41 8.20
N ARG A 362 12.45 -6.15 8.55
CA ARG A 362 13.50 -5.15 8.80
C ARG A 362 14.23 -5.43 10.12
N PRO A 363 15.56 -5.25 10.17
CA PRO A 363 16.37 -5.67 11.32
C PRO A 363 15.88 -5.22 12.69
N PRO A 364 15.41 -3.98 12.92
CA PRO A 364 14.89 -3.58 14.24
C PRO A 364 13.59 -4.30 14.63
N MET A 365 12.70 -4.54 13.66
CA MET A 365 11.45 -5.25 13.91
C MET A 365 11.69 -6.74 14.10
N ALA A 366 12.60 -7.32 13.30
CA ALA A 366 13.05 -8.70 13.47
C ALA A 366 13.75 -8.91 14.82
N LEU A 367 14.54 -7.94 15.31
CA LEU A 367 15.13 -7.98 16.65
C LEU A 367 14.05 -8.19 17.71
N VAL A 368 13.02 -7.35 17.71
CA VAL A 368 11.96 -7.37 18.72
C VAL A 368 11.10 -8.63 18.60
N THR A 369 10.61 -8.95 17.40
CA THR A 369 9.75 -10.12 17.19
C THR A 369 10.47 -11.42 17.52
N ASN A 370 11.72 -11.58 17.08
CA ASN A 370 12.53 -12.76 17.41
C ASN A 370 12.95 -12.81 18.88
N ALA A 371 13.16 -11.65 19.55
CA ALA A 371 13.44 -11.64 20.98
C ALA A 371 12.27 -12.16 21.80
N LEU A 372 11.05 -11.75 21.47
CA LEU A 372 9.83 -12.26 22.09
C LEU A 372 9.65 -13.77 21.82
N GLU A 373 9.90 -14.24 20.60
CA GLU A 373 9.86 -15.69 20.28
C GLU A 373 10.98 -16.46 21.01
N ALA A 374 12.20 -15.93 21.09
CA ALA A 374 13.31 -16.56 21.82
C ALA A 374 12.98 -16.74 23.32
N VAL A 375 12.35 -15.74 23.94
CA VAL A 375 11.93 -15.80 25.35
C VAL A 375 10.76 -16.77 25.51
N ARG A 376 9.78 -16.73 24.61
CA ARG A 376 8.59 -17.59 24.59
C ARG A 376 8.96 -19.07 24.44
N ASN A 377 9.88 -19.38 23.50
CA ASN A 377 10.31 -20.74 23.18
C ASN A 377 11.54 -21.18 24.02
N TYR A 378 11.81 -20.50 25.12
CA TYR A 378 12.90 -20.78 26.06
C TYR A 378 14.25 -21.00 25.38
N PHE A 379 14.71 -19.96 24.65
CA PHE A 379 16.02 -19.88 24.00
C PHE A 379 16.29 -21.00 22.99
N ARG A 380 15.28 -21.27 22.15
CA ARG A 380 15.43 -22.17 21.01
C ARG A 380 16.47 -21.60 20.04
N TYR A 381 17.27 -22.48 19.42
CA TYR A 381 18.37 -22.06 18.55
C TYR A 381 17.90 -21.12 17.44
N GLU A 382 16.87 -21.51 16.72
CA GLU A 382 16.36 -20.78 15.57
C GLU A 382 15.92 -19.35 15.95
N ASP A 383 15.19 -19.22 17.06
CA ASP A 383 14.64 -17.93 17.50
C ASP A 383 15.75 -17.02 18.04
N LEU A 384 16.64 -17.56 18.87
CA LEU A 384 17.72 -16.78 19.47
C LEU A 384 18.75 -16.31 18.41
N PHE A 385 19.19 -17.21 17.51
CA PHE A 385 20.14 -16.81 16.48
C PHE A 385 19.53 -15.94 15.39
N SER A 386 18.23 -16.07 15.08
CA SER A 386 17.52 -15.11 14.25
C SER A 386 17.54 -13.70 14.85
N CYS A 387 17.47 -13.60 16.19
CA CYS A 387 17.59 -12.33 16.88
C CYS A 387 19.05 -11.80 16.87
N LEU A 388 20.03 -12.63 17.26
CA LEU A 388 21.45 -12.25 17.30
C LEU A 388 21.96 -11.82 15.91
N LYS A 389 21.58 -12.54 14.86
CA LYS A 389 21.97 -12.26 13.46
C LYS A 389 21.31 -11.02 12.85
N THR A 390 20.43 -10.33 13.56
CA THR A 390 20.03 -8.96 13.16
C THR A 390 21.20 -7.97 13.22
N GLY A 391 22.25 -8.32 13.98
CA GLY A 391 23.42 -7.49 14.30
C GLY A 391 23.09 -6.28 15.18
N LEU A 392 21.90 -6.28 15.81
CA LEU A 392 21.44 -5.26 16.77
C LEU A 392 21.40 -5.79 18.21
N ALA A 393 21.73 -7.06 18.43
CA ALA A 393 21.60 -7.75 19.73
C ALA A 393 22.88 -7.72 20.59
N GLY A 394 23.70 -6.70 20.50
CA GLY A 394 24.80 -6.45 21.42
C GLY A 394 26.10 -7.23 21.16
N LEU A 395 26.15 -8.07 20.12
CA LEU A 395 27.31 -8.87 19.71
C LEU A 395 27.76 -8.52 18.29
N ASP A 396 29.06 -8.79 18.02
CA ASP A 396 29.62 -8.67 16.68
C ASP A 396 29.52 -10.01 15.92
N TRP A 397 29.68 -9.98 14.58
CA TRP A 397 29.54 -11.17 13.75
C TRP A 397 30.49 -12.31 14.15
N ASP A 398 31.78 -12.00 14.41
CA ASP A 398 32.77 -13.00 14.82
C ASP A 398 32.41 -13.63 16.18
N GLU A 399 31.83 -12.86 17.11
CA GLU A 399 31.35 -13.32 18.39
C GLU A 399 30.13 -14.24 18.25
N ILE A 400 29.20 -13.87 17.32
CA ILE A 400 28.02 -14.68 17.02
C ILE A 400 28.45 -16.01 16.41
N ASP A 401 29.37 -16.01 15.45
CA ASP A 401 29.88 -17.22 14.80
C ASP A 401 30.57 -18.18 15.78
N LYS A 402 31.37 -17.65 16.72
CA LYS A 402 31.98 -18.45 17.79
C LYS A 402 30.94 -19.13 18.68
N LEU A 403 29.90 -18.36 19.09
CA LEU A 403 28.82 -18.89 19.91
C LEU A 403 28.00 -19.94 19.12
N GLU A 404 27.68 -19.66 17.86
CA GLU A 404 26.90 -20.56 17.02
C GLU A 404 27.57 -21.89 16.80
N ASN A 405 28.86 -21.90 16.49
CA ASN A 405 29.66 -23.12 16.33
C ASN A 405 29.60 -24.01 17.58
N TYR A 406 29.79 -23.43 18.78
CA TYR A 406 29.67 -24.16 20.01
C TYR A 406 28.26 -24.70 20.29
N VAL A 407 27.26 -23.84 20.10
CA VAL A 407 25.86 -24.18 20.32
C VAL A 407 25.38 -25.31 19.39
N LEU A 408 25.79 -25.31 18.14
CA LEU A 408 25.48 -26.37 17.19
C LEU A 408 26.22 -27.67 17.53
N THR A 409 27.51 -27.58 17.89
CA THR A 409 28.34 -28.74 18.26
C THR A 409 27.75 -29.48 19.46
N TRP A 410 27.31 -28.74 20.47
CA TRP A 410 26.84 -29.31 21.75
C TRP A 410 25.32 -29.27 21.94
N ASN A 411 24.59 -28.87 20.89
CA ASN A 411 23.12 -28.79 20.88
C ASN A 411 22.57 -28.04 22.11
N ILE A 412 23.12 -26.87 22.39
CA ILE A 412 22.74 -26.04 23.53
C ILE A 412 21.32 -25.50 23.35
N ARG A 413 20.44 -25.73 24.35
CA ARG A 413 19.03 -25.31 24.35
C ARG A 413 18.57 -24.96 25.76
N GLY A 414 17.55 -24.07 25.83
CA GLY A 414 16.85 -23.76 27.08
C GLY A 414 17.76 -23.40 28.22
N GLY A 415 17.59 -24.01 29.38
CA GLY A 415 18.41 -23.76 30.59
C GLY A 415 19.91 -24.03 30.46
N ALA A 416 20.36 -24.71 29.38
CA ALA A 416 21.79 -24.87 29.12
C ALA A 416 22.48 -23.53 28.78
N TRP A 417 21.73 -22.51 28.32
CA TRP A 417 22.23 -21.17 28.12
C TRP A 417 22.58 -20.45 29.45
N GLU A 418 21.87 -20.79 30.51
CA GLU A 418 22.03 -20.16 31.82
C GLU A 418 23.15 -20.82 32.66
N ARG A 419 23.62 -22.01 32.25
CA ARG A 419 24.68 -22.76 32.95
C ARG A 419 26.04 -22.52 32.32
N GLU A 420 27.10 -22.72 33.08
CA GLU A 420 28.47 -22.71 32.58
C GLU A 420 28.71 -23.86 31.59
N TRP A 421 29.29 -23.54 30.45
CA TRP A 421 29.67 -24.51 29.44
C TRP A 421 31.03 -25.12 29.79
N THR A 422 31.11 -26.45 29.73
CA THR A 422 32.28 -27.22 30.21
C THR A 422 32.86 -28.13 29.11
N GLU A 423 32.16 -28.28 27.99
CA GLU A 423 32.57 -29.19 26.94
C GLU A 423 33.65 -28.59 26.04
N HIS A 424 34.45 -29.43 25.37
CA HIS A 424 35.57 -28.95 24.55
C HIS A 424 35.07 -28.08 23.36
N PRO A 425 35.65 -26.91 23.09
CA PRO A 425 35.21 -26.02 22.01
C PRO A 425 35.18 -26.67 20.62
N ASP A 426 36.17 -27.50 20.29
CA ASP A 426 36.32 -28.13 18.97
C ASP A 426 35.59 -29.48 18.84
N GLY A 427 34.81 -29.90 19.84
CA GLY A 427 33.93 -31.05 19.74
C GLY A 427 34.32 -32.28 20.60
N TYR A 428 33.75 -33.42 20.25
CA TYR A 428 33.73 -34.62 21.07
C TYR A 428 35.08 -35.34 21.12
N GLY A 429 35.39 -35.92 22.28
CA GLY A 429 36.55 -36.85 22.45
C GLY A 429 37.91 -36.19 22.57
N LEU A 430 37.97 -34.85 22.65
CA LEU A 430 39.19 -34.10 22.83
C LEU A 430 39.45 -33.83 24.31
N SER A 431 40.72 -33.82 24.72
CA SER A 431 41.13 -33.48 26.11
C SER A 431 41.24 -31.95 26.25
N ILE A 432 40.71 -31.43 27.34
CA ILE A 432 40.73 -29.98 27.64
C ILE A 432 42.15 -29.57 28.08
N ASP A 433 42.90 -28.97 27.18
CA ASP A 433 44.18 -28.33 27.41
C ASP A 433 44.04 -26.85 27.84
N GLU A 434 45.13 -26.14 28.05
CA GLU A 434 45.14 -24.73 28.47
C GLU A 434 44.55 -23.81 27.41
N ASN A 435 44.71 -24.13 26.14
CA ASN A 435 44.09 -23.36 25.02
C ASN A 435 42.56 -23.55 25.00
N ALA A 436 42.11 -24.77 25.15
CA ALA A 436 40.68 -25.09 25.23
C ALA A 436 40.03 -24.43 26.45
N LYS A 437 40.72 -24.35 27.62
CA LYS A 437 40.25 -23.62 28.78
C LYS A 437 40.10 -22.13 28.52
N ALA A 438 41.08 -21.51 27.84
CA ALA A 438 41.02 -20.09 27.50
C ALA A 438 39.83 -19.81 26.53
N GLN A 439 39.64 -20.63 25.51
CA GLN A 439 38.50 -20.54 24.58
C GLN A 439 37.17 -20.74 25.31
N LEU A 440 37.04 -21.69 26.23
CA LEU A 440 35.85 -21.89 27.04
C LEU A 440 35.55 -20.69 27.94
N ALA A 441 36.56 -20.07 28.52
CA ALA A 441 36.37 -18.85 29.32
C ALA A 441 35.86 -17.69 28.48
N GLU A 442 36.38 -17.53 27.24
CA GLU A 442 35.88 -16.56 26.27
C GLU A 442 34.42 -16.86 25.88
N LEU A 443 34.12 -18.11 25.49
CA LEU A 443 32.78 -18.55 25.14
C LEU A 443 31.78 -18.36 26.28
N ASN A 444 32.14 -18.66 27.52
CA ASN A 444 31.28 -18.41 28.68
C ASN A 444 31.05 -16.91 28.95
N THR A 445 32.03 -16.06 28.65
CA THR A 445 31.89 -14.60 28.74
C THR A 445 30.91 -14.11 27.68
N LEU A 446 31.07 -14.55 26.43
CA LEU A 446 30.17 -14.25 25.31
C LEU A 446 28.76 -14.77 25.58
N ARG A 447 28.64 -16.02 26.08
CA ARG A 447 27.36 -16.62 26.47
C ARG A 447 26.60 -15.75 27.47
N LYS A 448 27.30 -15.34 28.58
CA LYS A 448 26.67 -14.49 29.60
C LYS A 448 26.21 -13.17 29.04
N ARG A 449 27.02 -12.53 28.18
CA ARG A 449 26.68 -11.28 27.54
C ARG A 449 25.51 -11.44 26.56
N ALA A 450 25.48 -12.54 25.81
CA ALA A 450 24.42 -12.86 24.90
C ALA A 450 23.07 -13.08 25.59
N ILE A 451 23.04 -13.91 26.67
CA ILE A 451 21.78 -14.39 27.23
C ILE A 451 21.18 -13.47 28.29
N ALA A 452 21.99 -12.65 28.99
CA ALA A 452 21.52 -11.84 30.09
C ALA A 452 20.32 -10.91 29.74
N PRO A 453 20.32 -10.19 28.59
CA PRO A 453 19.18 -9.38 28.23
C PRO A 453 17.89 -10.19 28.01
N PHE A 454 18.02 -11.38 27.44
CA PHE A 454 16.85 -12.26 27.18
C PHE A 454 16.32 -12.91 28.46
N SER A 455 17.20 -13.30 29.39
CA SER A 455 16.80 -13.81 30.71
C SER A 455 16.06 -12.74 31.50
N ALA A 456 16.53 -11.51 31.49
CA ALA A 456 15.88 -10.38 32.17
C ALA A 456 14.50 -10.09 31.53
N LEU A 457 14.40 -10.12 30.20
CA LEU A 457 13.13 -9.96 29.48
C LEU A 457 12.14 -11.08 29.85
N ARG A 458 12.61 -12.33 29.91
CA ARG A 458 11.80 -13.49 30.31
C ARG A 458 11.25 -13.37 31.72
N GLU A 459 12.08 -12.93 32.65
CA GLU A 459 11.67 -12.72 34.04
C GLU A 459 10.64 -11.61 34.17
N ALA A 460 10.83 -10.50 33.47
CA ALA A 460 9.91 -9.35 33.46
C ALA A 460 8.55 -9.66 32.83
N LEU A 461 8.51 -10.58 31.84
CA LEU A 461 7.28 -11.00 31.15
C LEU A 461 6.69 -12.30 31.75
N ALA A 462 7.13 -12.75 32.92
CA ALA A 462 6.62 -13.97 33.53
C ALA A 462 5.21 -13.80 34.07
N GLY A 463 4.30 -14.75 33.77
CA GLY A 463 2.91 -14.73 34.19
C GLY A 463 2.06 -13.74 33.39
N GLU A 464 1.01 -13.20 34.00
CA GLU A 464 0.21 -12.12 33.46
C GLU A 464 0.75 -10.78 33.97
N GLN A 465 1.06 -9.87 33.05
CA GLN A 465 1.55 -8.53 33.36
C GLN A 465 0.67 -7.47 32.69
N PRO A 466 0.53 -6.26 33.26
CA PRO A 466 -0.06 -5.14 32.57
C PRO A 466 0.65 -4.86 31.25
N ALA A 467 -0.07 -4.55 30.18
CA ALA A 467 0.49 -4.28 28.86
C ALA A 467 1.59 -3.19 28.88
N GLY A 468 1.41 -2.15 29.71
CA GLY A 468 2.41 -1.11 29.90
C GLY A 468 3.71 -1.64 30.54
N ASP A 469 3.64 -2.65 31.43
CA ASP A 469 4.81 -3.29 32.02
C ASP A 469 5.54 -4.17 30.98
N CYS A 470 4.77 -4.87 30.13
CA CYS A 470 5.33 -5.64 29.00
C CYS A 470 6.12 -4.73 28.05
N VAL A 471 5.58 -3.57 27.71
CA VAL A 471 6.26 -2.57 26.86
C VAL A 471 7.52 -2.03 27.54
N ARG A 472 7.46 -1.72 28.84
CA ARG A 472 8.64 -1.28 29.61
C ARG A 472 9.74 -2.34 29.65
N ALA A 473 9.38 -3.61 29.81
CA ALA A 473 10.31 -4.73 29.76
C ALA A 473 10.99 -4.85 28.39
N LEU A 474 10.22 -4.72 27.32
CA LEU A 474 10.73 -4.74 25.95
C LEU A 474 11.67 -3.56 25.68
N TYR A 475 11.33 -2.35 26.12
CA TYR A 475 12.18 -1.18 25.98
C TYR A 475 13.49 -1.33 26.77
N ALA A 476 13.41 -1.87 27.99
CA ALA A 476 14.60 -2.16 28.79
C ALA A 476 15.52 -3.19 28.11
N PHE A 477 14.94 -4.20 27.43
CA PHE A 477 15.71 -5.14 26.60
C PHE A 477 16.45 -4.42 25.47
N LEU A 478 15.77 -3.53 24.72
CA LEU A 478 16.39 -2.77 23.63
C LEU A 478 17.56 -1.90 24.11
N LEU A 479 17.44 -1.31 25.31
CA LEU A 479 18.53 -0.56 25.91
C LEU A 479 19.68 -1.48 26.37
N ALA A 480 19.37 -2.66 26.92
CA ALA A 480 20.38 -3.62 27.37
C ALA A 480 21.24 -4.20 26.24
N VAL A 481 20.67 -4.31 25.03
CA VAL A 481 21.41 -4.73 23.81
C VAL A 481 22.00 -3.56 23.02
N ASP A 482 21.86 -2.32 23.52
CA ASP A 482 22.35 -1.09 22.89
C ASP A 482 21.79 -0.85 21.47
N ALA A 483 20.55 -1.28 21.24
CA ALA A 483 19.91 -1.19 19.93
C ALA A 483 19.82 0.25 19.39
N PRO A 484 19.47 1.30 20.18
CA PRO A 484 19.38 2.67 19.68
C PRO A 484 20.71 3.18 19.12
N GLN A 485 21.82 2.94 19.82
CA GLN A 485 23.14 3.36 19.36
C GLN A 485 23.57 2.60 18.11
N ARG A 486 23.38 1.28 18.09
CA ARG A 486 23.70 0.44 16.94
C ARG A 486 22.89 0.82 15.68
N MET A 487 21.65 1.24 15.85
CA MET A 487 20.83 1.76 14.73
C MET A 487 21.38 3.09 14.22
N THR A 488 21.75 4.00 15.13
CA THR A 488 22.37 5.28 14.78
C THR A 488 23.68 5.07 14.03
N ASP A 489 24.54 4.16 14.51
CA ASP A 489 25.82 3.84 13.86
C ASP A 489 25.63 3.23 12.46
N ARG A 490 24.61 2.39 12.29
CA ARG A 490 24.25 1.85 10.97
C ARG A 490 23.76 2.92 10.01
N ALA A 491 22.87 3.81 10.47
CA ALA A 491 22.41 4.93 9.67
C ALA A 491 23.58 5.80 9.20
N ALA A 492 24.51 6.12 10.13
CA ALA A 492 25.74 6.88 9.81
C ALA A 492 26.65 6.13 8.82
N GLY A 493 26.81 4.81 8.98
CA GLY A 493 27.58 3.97 8.04
C GLY A 493 26.97 3.94 6.64
N HIS A 494 25.65 3.88 6.52
CA HIS A 494 24.97 3.99 5.22
C HIS A 494 25.13 5.38 4.60
N GLU A 495 25.06 6.44 5.40
CA GLU A 495 25.27 7.80 4.96
C GLU A 495 26.69 8.03 4.42
N GLN A 496 27.72 7.56 5.15
CA GLN A 496 29.11 7.59 4.69
C GLN A 496 29.35 6.80 3.41
N ALA A 497 28.63 5.70 3.22
CA ALA A 497 28.66 4.91 1.99
C ALA A 497 27.84 5.51 0.84
N GLY A 498 27.26 6.71 0.99
CA GLY A 498 26.42 7.39 -0.01
C GLY A 498 25.01 6.76 -0.17
N ARG A 499 24.60 5.86 0.71
CA ARG A 499 23.29 5.19 0.68
C ARG A 499 22.28 5.93 1.54
N LEU A 500 21.95 7.17 1.15
CA LEU A 500 21.13 8.10 1.96
C LEU A 500 19.73 7.56 2.25
N GLN A 501 19.12 6.87 1.29
CA GLN A 501 17.79 6.30 1.46
C GLN A 501 17.74 5.23 2.56
N LEU A 502 18.76 4.35 2.62
CA LEU A 502 18.88 3.37 3.71
C LEU A 502 19.15 4.02 5.06
N ALA A 503 19.94 5.09 5.08
CA ALA A 503 20.19 5.84 6.31
C ALA A 503 18.90 6.43 6.89
N ASP A 504 18.07 7.06 6.04
CA ASP A 504 16.78 7.62 6.44
C ASP A 504 15.78 6.54 6.84
N GLU A 505 15.80 5.37 6.16
CA GLU A 505 14.99 4.20 6.55
C GLU A 505 15.31 3.75 7.98
N TYR A 506 16.59 3.61 8.35
CA TYR A 506 16.97 3.20 9.71
C TYR A 506 16.52 4.20 10.79
N ARG A 507 16.54 5.52 10.49
CA ARG A 507 16.00 6.54 11.40
C ARG A 507 14.50 6.40 11.59
N GLN A 508 13.75 6.24 10.51
CA GLN A 508 12.29 6.05 10.55
C GLN A 508 11.89 4.76 11.28
N LEU A 509 12.62 3.66 11.07
CA LEU A 509 12.34 2.38 11.74
C LEU A 509 12.41 2.49 13.26
N TRP A 510 13.33 3.29 13.79
CA TRP A 510 13.40 3.53 15.23
C TRP A 510 12.20 4.32 15.74
N GLU A 511 11.83 5.40 15.03
CA GLU A 511 10.66 6.21 15.37
C GLU A 511 9.35 5.39 15.32
N ILE A 512 9.21 4.53 14.31
CA ILE A 512 8.07 3.61 14.18
C ILE A 512 8.01 2.64 15.37
N LEU A 513 9.15 2.03 15.75
CA LEU A 513 9.20 1.09 16.86
C LEU A 513 8.82 1.76 18.20
N VAL A 514 9.32 2.97 18.45
CA VAL A 514 8.97 3.75 19.64
C VAL A 514 7.49 4.11 19.62
N SER A 515 6.98 4.62 18.50
CA SER A 515 5.56 4.97 18.32
C SER A 515 4.65 3.76 18.54
N ALA A 516 5.02 2.57 18.04
CA ALA A 516 4.27 1.35 18.26
C ALA A 516 4.21 0.97 19.76
N MET A 517 5.32 1.09 20.46
CA MET A 517 5.39 0.84 21.91
C MET A 517 4.55 1.85 22.72
N GLU A 518 4.62 3.13 22.36
CA GLU A 518 3.83 4.20 23.00
C GLU A 518 2.33 3.97 22.80
N GLN A 519 1.89 3.71 21.58
CA GLN A 519 0.48 3.43 21.28
C GLN A 519 0.00 2.17 22.01
N PHE A 520 0.82 1.11 22.03
CA PHE A 520 0.47 -0.11 22.75
C PHE A 520 0.28 0.15 24.25
N ALA A 521 1.22 0.87 24.87
CA ALA A 521 1.14 1.23 26.29
C ALA A 521 -0.05 2.15 26.59
N TRP A 522 -0.38 3.05 25.67
CA TRP A 522 -1.47 4.02 25.86
C TRP A 522 -2.85 3.39 25.74
N VAL A 523 -3.06 2.56 24.71
CA VAL A 523 -4.37 1.94 24.45
C VAL A 523 -4.65 0.77 25.40
N CYS A 524 -3.63 -0.06 25.68
CA CYS A 524 -3.77 -1.30 26.42
C CYS A 524 -3.08 -1.30 27.79
N GLY A 525 -2.62 -0.13 28.32
CA GLY A 525 -1.70 -0.02 29.44
C GLY A 525 -2.01 -0.87 30.67
N ASP A 526 -3.27 -0.94 31.08
CA ASP A 526 -3.71 -1.70 32.26
C ASP A 526 -4.23 -3.12 31.93
N MET A 527 -4.25 -3.49 30.63
CA MET A 527 -4.74 -4.80 30.23
C MET A 527 -3.76 -5.91 30.64
N PRO A 528 -4.21 -6.96 31.38
CA PRO A 528 -3.34 -8.08 31.72
C PRO A 528 -3.07 -8.93 30.48
N LEU A 529 -1.79 -9.16 30.19
CA LEU A 529 -1.32 -9.94 29.06
C LEU A 529 -0.35 -11.04 29.51
N THR A 530 -0.50 -12.22 28.94
CA THR A 530 0.54 -13.24 28.94
C THR A 530 1.59 -12.92 27.88
N LEU A 531 2.79 -13.47 28.00
CA LEU A 531 3.86 -13.33 27.00
C LEU A 531 3.38 -13.73 25.58
N ASP A 532 2.65 -14.85 25.47
CA ASP A 532 2.11 -15.31 24.18
C ASP A 532 1.20 -14.27 23.53
N ARG A 533 0.30 -13.70 24.33
CA ARG A 533 -0.64 -12.71 23.85
C ARG A 533 0.03 -11.39 23.51
N PHE A 534 0.97 -10.95 24.34
CA PHE A 534 1.76 -9.75 24.06
C PHE A 534 2.54 -9.89 22.76
N ALA A 535 3.25 -11.01 22.55
CA ALA A 535 4.02 -11.25 21.33
C ALA A 535 3.15 -11.24 20.07
N GLN A 536 1.98 -11.90 20.11
CA GLN A 536 1.03 -11.91 19.00
C GLN A 536 0.51 -10.52 18.66
N LEU A 537 0.04 -9.78 19.67
CA LEU A 537 -0.52 -8.45 19.46
C LEU A 537 0.53 -7.45 19.01
N PHE A 538 1.72 -7.49 19.62
CA PHE A 538 2.78 -6.56 19.26
C PHE A 538 3.28 -6.79 17.83
N ARG A 539 3.35 -8.05 17.37
CA ARG A 539 3.64 -8.38 15.98
C ARG A 539 2.58 -7.82 15.00
N LEU A 540 1.30 -7.93 15.36
CA LEU A 540 0.20 -7.36 14.56
C LEU A 540 0.31 -5.84 14.48
N VAL A 541 0.54 -5.20 15.62
CA VAL A 541 0.75 -3.75 15.72
C VAL A 541 1.87 -3.27 14.82
N LEU A 542 3.02 -3.96 14.82
CA LEU A 542 4.13 -3.61 13.94
C LEU A 542 3.78 -3.78 12.46
N GLY A 543 2.91 -4.73 12.11
CA GLY A 543 2.47 -4.97 10.74
C GLY A 543 1.57 -3.85 10.16
N GLU A 544 0.99 -2.99 11.01
CA GLU A 544 0.13 -1.89 10.59
C GLU A 544 0.90 -0.60 10.25
N TYR A 545 2.22 -0.55 10.48
CA TYR A 545 3.05 0.61 10.15
C TYR A 545 3.71 0.46 8.78
N ASP A 546 3.99 1.61 8.16
CA ASP A 546 4.69 1.71 6.87
C ASP A 546 5.92 2.61 6.99
N VAL A 547 6.95 2.31 6.20
CA VAL A 547 8.10 3.22 6.02
C VAL A 547 7.87 4.09 4.80
N GLY A 548 7.84 5.40 4.99
CA GLY A 548 7.77 6.35 3.89
C GLY A 548 9.08 6.42 3.12
N THR A 549 9.06 6.14 1.81
CA THR A 549 10.23 6.29 0.94
C THR A 549 10.12 7.57 0.12
N ILE A 550 11.11 8.47 0.25
CA ILE A 550 11.22 9.66 -0.59
C ILE A 550 12.11 9.34 -1.78
N PRO A 551 11.65 9.61 -3.01
CA PRO A 551 12.43 9.34 -4.20
C PRO A 551 13.67 10.23 -4.36
N VAL A 552 14.84 9.64 -4.59
CA VAL A 552 16.12 10.34 -4.74
C VAL A 552 16.38 10.87 -6.16
N SER A 553 15.75 10.30 -7.19
CA SER A 553 15.96 10.67 -8.60
C SER A 553 14.69 11.13 -9.29
N LEU A 554 14.80 12.15 -10.15
CA LEU A 554 13.71 12.66 -10.98
C LEU A 554 13.53 11.86 -12.29
N ASP A 555 14.58 11.21 -12.79
CA ASP A 555 14.54 10.37 -14.01
C ASP A 555 14.54 8.90 -13.62
N ARG A 556 13.36 8.33 -13.47
CA ARG A 556 13.13 6.96 -13.04
C ARG A 556 11.80 6.42 -13.56
N VAL A 557 11.70 5.09 -13.63
CA VAL A 557 10.47 4.39 -13.94
C VAL A 557 9.52 4.45 -12.74
N THR A 558 8.25 4.76 -13.00
CA THR A 558 7.19 4.69 -11.99
C THR A 558 6.55 3.32 -12.01
N CYS A 559 6.57 2.62 -10.87
CA CYS A 559 5.92 1.32 -10.72
C CYS A 559 4.86 1.39 -9.61
N GLY A 560 3.71 0.75 -9.82
CA GLY A 560 2.65 0.73 -8.80
C GLY A 560 1.34 0.11 -9.29
N ASN A 561 0.35 0.11 -8.42
CA ASN A 561 -1.01 -0.26 -8.80
C ASN A 561 -1.55 0.73 -9.86
N ILE A 562 -2.46 0.27 -10.71
CA ILE A 562 -3.05 1.08 -11.79
C ILE A 562 -3.53 2.44 -11.27
N GLU A 563 -4.25 2.46 -10.15
CA GLU A 563 -4.84 3.68 -9.59
C GLU A 563 -3.79 4.73 -9.17
N ARG A 564 -2.59 4.27 -8.79
CA ARG A 564 -1.49 5.12 -8.34
C ARG A 564 -0.51 5.47 -9.46
N ALA A 565 -0.25 4.51 -10.35
CA ALA A 565 0.75 4.67 -11.40
C ALA A 565 0.18 5.39 -12.63
N CYS A 566 -1.09 5.13 -13.00
CA CYS A 566 -1.75 5.70 -14.18
C CYS A 566 -2.55 6.97 -13.86
N THR A 567 -1.96 7.90 -13.10
CA THR A 567 -2.59 9.19 -12.75
C THR A 567 -2.39 10.27 -13.80
N GLU A 568 -1.34 10.15 -14.60
CA GLU A 568 -1.00 11.03 -15.73
C GLU A 568 -0.79 10.23 -17.01
N ASN A 569 -0.81 10.92 -18.16
CA ASN A 569 -0.38 10.31 -19.41
C ASN A 569 1.14 10.04 -19.36
N ALA A 570 1.50 8.82 -19.76
CA ALA A 570 2.87 8.39 -19.93
C ALA A 570 3.09 7.99 -21.40
N LYS A 571 4.32 8.12 -21.90
CA LYS A 571 4.60 7.69 -23.27
C LYS A 571 4.48 6.18 -23.39
N TYR A 572 5.07 5.47 -22.47
CA TYR A 572 5.14 4.01 -22.46
C TYR A 572 4.49 3.46 -21.18
N VAL A 573 3.51 2.62 -21.35
CA VAL A 573 2.86 1.92 -20.24
C VAL A 573 3.05 0.42 -20.42
N ILE A 574 3.48 -0.24 -19.37
CA ILE A 574 3.60 -1.70 -19.30
C ILE A 574 2.60 -2.17 -18.25
N LEU A 575 1.63 -2.96 -18.66
CA LEU A 575 0.62 -3.53 -17.79
C LEU A 575 0.92 -5.01 -17.55
N LEU A 576 1.35 -5.34 -16.33
CA LEU A 576 1.70 -6.69 -15.91
C LEU A 576 0.48 -7.46 -15.43
N GLY A 577 0.49 -8.78 -15.62
CA GLY A 577 -0.50 -9.68 -15.06
C GLY A 577 -1.89 -9.54 -15.66
N VAL A 578 -1.99 -9.39 -16.97
CA VAL A 578 -3.29 -9.41 -17.67
C VAL A 578 -3.81 -10.86 -17.74
N ASN A 579 -3.93 -11.48 -16.56
CA ASN A 579 -4.39 -12.84 -16.35
C ASN A 579 -5.84 -12.87 -15.85
N ASP A 580 -6.51 -13.99 -16.08
CA ASP A 580 -7.86 -14.24 -15.59
C ASP A 580 -7.91 -14.15 -14.06
N GLY A 581 -8.90 -13.42 -13.54
CA GLY A 581 -9.04 -13.13 -12.12
C GLY A 581 -8.11 -12.05 -11.54
N LEU A 582 -7.06 -11.63 -12.27
CA LEU A 582 -6.17 -10.55 -11.87
C LEU A 582 -6.55 -9.22 -12.53
N ILE A 583 -6.80 -9.17 -13.82
CA ILE A 583 -7.24 -7.98 -14.55
C ILE A 583 -8.37 -8.33 -15.52
N PRO A 584 -9.58 -7.86 -15.32
CA PRO A 584 -10.13 -7.23 -14.11
C PRO A 584 -10.07 -8.15 -12.90
N LYS A 585 -9.91 -7.58 -11.70
CA LYS A 585 -9.82 -8.37 -10.46
C LYS A 585 -11.17 -9.00 -10.14
N THR A 586 -11.17 -10.31 -9.93
CA THR A 586 -12.36 -11.00 -9.44
C THR A 586 -12.52 -10.71 -7.95
N PRO A 587 -13.69 -10.22 -7.49
CA PRO A 587 -13.93 -10.01 -6.08
C PRO A 587 -13.77 -11.32 -5.29
N SER A 588 -12.95 -11.31 -4.23
CA SER A 588 -12.86 -12.46 -3.31
C SER A 588 -13.85 -12.29 -2.17
N SER A 589 -14.55 -13.36 -1.82
CA SER A 589 -15.60 -13.40 -0.79
C SER A 589 -15.09 -13.65 0.62
N THR A 590 -13.87 -13.25 0.97
CA THR A 590 -13.26 -13.50 2.29
C THR A 590 -13.62 -12.45 3.36
N SER A 591 -14.74 -11.78 3.26
CA SER A 591 -15.22 -10.79 4.25
C SER A 591 -16.09 -11.46 5.32
N LEU A 592 -16.15 -10.84 6.51
CA LEU A 592 -17.10 -11.21 7.60
C LEU A 592 -18.57 -11.12 7.16
N LEU A 593 -18.85 -10.25 6.18
CA LEU A 593 -20.15 -10.12 5.52
C LEU A 593 -20.02 -10.62 4.07
N SER A 594 -20.88 -11.56 3.68
CA SER A 594 -20.99 -12.02 2.30
C SER A 594 -21.69 -11.00 1.40
N ASP A 595 -21.60 -11.15 0.09
CA ASP A 595 -22.35 -10.31 -0.87
C ASP A 595 -23.87 -10.44 -0.64
N MET A 596 -24.36 -11.65 -0.30
CA MET A 596 -25.76 -11.86 0.09
C MET A 596 -26.18 -11.12 1.36
N ASP A 597 -25.28 -11.03 2.35
CA ASP A 597 -25.53 -10.23 3.55
C ASP A 597 -25.66 -8.76 3.17
N ARG A 598 -24.80 -8.27 2.27
CA ARG A 598 -24.79 -6.87 1.79
C ARG A 598 -26.05 -6.53 1.00
N ASP A 599 -26.52 -7.43 0.10
CA ASP A 599 -27.81 -7.26 -0.61
C ASP A 599 -28.99 -7.05 0.35
N LYS A 600 -29.02 -7.86 1.44
CA LYS A 600 -30.07 -7.74 2.47
C LYS A 600 -29.90 -6.47 3.30
N MET A 601 -28.66 -6.06 3.60
CA MET A 601 -28.37 -4.82 4.32
C MET A 601 -28.81 -3.60 3.53
N ASP A 602 -28.56 -3.56 2.21
CA ASP A 602 -29.02 -2.47 1.34
C ASP A 602 -30.57 -2.37 1.32
N ALA A 603 -31.25 -3.52 1.30
CA ALA A 603 -32.71 -3.56 1.40
C ALA A 603 -33.24 -3.02 2.76
N LEU A 604 -32.43 -3.11 3.83
CA LEU A 604 -32.70 -2.57 5.15
C LEU A 604 -32.19 -1.13 5.34
N GLY A 605 -31.67 -0.50 4.27
CA GLY A 605 -31.16 0.88 4.30
C GLY A 605 -29.76 1.05 4.88
N VAL A 606 -28.98 -0.02 5.02
CA VAL A 606 -27.57 0.01 5.45
C VAL A 606 -26.67 -0.13 4.22
N GLU A 607 -26.28 1.00 3.64
CA GLU A 607 -25.41 1.04 2.48
C GLU A 607 -23.92 1.04 2.92
N LEU A 608 -23.17 0.03 2.48
CA LEU A 608 -21.73 -0.08 2.65
C LEU A 608 -21.00 0.17 1.32
N LYS A 609 -19.68 -0.11 1.28
CA LYS A 609 -18.90 0.01 0.02
C LYS A 609 -19.45 -0.93 -1.06
N ALA A 610 -19.24 -0.55 -2.32
CA ALA A 610 -19.66 -1.31 -3.49
C ALA A 610 -19.24 -2.79 -3.43
N TYR A 611 -20.12 -3.68 -3.83
CA TYR A 611 -19.94 -5.13 -3.85
C TYR A 611 -20.56 -5.73 -5.13
N GLY A 612 -20.42 -7.03 -5.35
CA GLY A 612 -21.05 -7.75 -6.45
C GLY A 612 -20.77 -7.12 -7.83
N GLU A 613 -21.84 -6.89 -8.60
CA GLU A 613 -21.76 -6.35 -9.97
C GLU A 613 -21.19 -4.92 -10.01
N GLU A 614 -21.55 -4.07 -9.06
CA GLU A 614 -21.03 -2.70 -9.00
C GLU A 614 -19.51 -2.69 -8.86
N ARG A 615 -18.95 -3.59 -8.06
CA ARG A 615 -17.51 -3.73 -7.91
C ARG A 615 -16.83 -4.19 -9.21
N LEU A 616 -17.48 -5.06 -9.98
CA LEU A 616 -16.98 -5.46 -11.31
C LEU A 616 -16.95 -4.27 -12.29
N LEU A 617 -17.98 -3.42 -12.27
CA LEU A 617 -18.01 -2.21 -13.10
C LEU A 617 -16.90 -1.22 -12.67
N MET A 618 -16.63 -1.08 -11.39
CA MET A 618 -15.48 -0.27 -10.91
C MET A 618 -14.13 -0.84 -11.36
N GLU A 619 -13.98 -2.17 -11.44
CA GLU A 619 -12.79 -2.80 -12.00
C GLU A 619 -12.62 -2.50 -13.50
N GLN A 620 -13.70 -2.43 -14.26
CA GLN A 620 -13.66 -1.99 -15.66
C GLN A 620 -13.22 -0.53 -15.78
N GLU A 621 -13.69 0.36 -14.90
CA GLU A 621 -13.25 1.76 -14.85
C GLU A 621 -11.77 1.87 -14.50
N THR A 622 -11.26 1.00 -13.62
CA THR A 622 -9.83 0.90 -13.31
C THR A 622 -9.02 0.46 -14.53
N LEU A 623 -9.48 -0.55 -15.25
CA LEU A 623 -8.88 -0.97 -16.53
C LEU A 623 -8.89 0.17 -17.56
N TYR A 624 -10.03 0.89 -17.72
CA TYR A 624 -10.12 2.06 -18.58
C TYR A 624 -9.02 3.10 -18.31
N ARG A 625 -8.69 3.34 -17.04
CA ARG A 625 -7.59 4.26 -16.67
C ARG A 625 -6.24 3.80 -17.20
N ALA A 626 -5.94 2.51 -17.07
CA ALA A 626 -4.71 1.94 -17.61
C ALA A 626 -4.63 2.13 -19.14
N LEU A 627 -5.75 1.94 -19.85
CA LEU A 627 -5.82 2.09 -21.30
C LEU A 627 -5.77 3.56 -21.75
N ALA A 628 -6.26 4.47 -20.93
CA ALA A 628 -6.26 5.91 -21.23
C ALA A 628 -4.91 6.60 -20.87
N CYS A 629 -4.02 5.93 -20.16
CA CYS A 629 -2.73 6.48 -19.72
C CYS A 629 -1.68 6.60 -20.85
N PRO A 630 -1.43 5.58 -21.73
CA PRO A 630 -0.37 5.61 -22.73
C PRO A 630 -0.63 6.61 -23.85
N THR A 631 0.45 7.28 -24.34
CA THR A 631 0.41 8.12 -25.55
C THR A 631 1.09 7.50 -26.75
N ASP A 632 2.20 6.79 -26.54
CA ASP A 632 3.05 6.25 -27.59
C ASP A 632 2.96 4.72 -27.68
N GLU A 633 3.07 3.99 -26.56
CA GLU A 633 3.00 2.52 -26.62
C GLU A 633 2.46 1.91 -25.31
N LEU A 634 1.64 0.87 -25.47
CA LEU A 634 1.10 0.01 -24.41
C LEU A 634 1.61 -1.42 -24.63
N LEU A 635 2.33 -1.95 -23.65
CA LEU A 635 2.72 -3.35 -23.59
C LEU A 635 1.84 -4.06 -22.56
N LEU A 636 1.02 -5.00 -23.02
CA LEU A 636 0.21 -5.86 -22.16
C LEU A 636 0.92 -7.20 -22.00
N THR A 637 1.15 -7.63 -20.76
CA THR A 637 1.82 -8.90 -20.48
C THR A 637 0.95 -9.80 -19.60
N TYR A 638 1.07 -11.11 -19.81
CA TYR A 638 0.45 -12.13 -18.98
C TYR A 638 1.39 -13.33 -18.87
N HIS A 639 1.26 -14.12 -17.82
CA HIS A 639 2.08 -15.29 -17.57
C HIS A 639 1.26 -16.59 -17.63
N THR A 640 1.93 -17.70 -17.92
CA THR A 640 1.32 -19.03 -18.03
C THR A 640 1.40 -19.85 -16.75
N ILE A 641 2.34 -19.49 -15.84
CA ILE A 641 2.56 -20.16 -14.55
C ILE A 641 2.70 -19.07 -13.48
N ASP A 642 2.00 -19.20 -12.36
CA ASP A 642 2.11 -18.27 -11.23
C ASP A 642 3.40 -18.47 -10.42
N ALA A 643 3.63 -17.63 -9.41
CA ALA A 643 4.81 -17.73 -8.54
C ALA A 643 4.84 -19.03 -7.68
N GLY A 644 3.71 -19.69 -7.50
CA GLY A 644 3.57 -20.95 -6.78
C GLY A 644 3.72 -22.20 -7.68
N GLY A 645 3.85 -22.01 -9.01
CA GLY A 645 3.94 -23.08 -10.00
C GLY A 645 2.58 -23.56 -10.52
N GLY A 646 1.49 -22.88 -10.20
CA GLY A 646 0.15 -23.14 -10.73
C GLY A 646 -0.02 -22.62 -12.15
N GLU A 647 -0.76 -23.36 -13.00
CA GLU A 647 -1.09 -22.90 -14.35
C GLU A 647 -2.09 -21.73 -14.29
N THR A 648 -1.82 -20.69 -15.09
CA THR A 648 -2.67 -19.51 -15.21
C THR A 648 -3.16 -19.34 -16.65
N ARG A 649 -4.21 -18.54 -16.82
CA ARG A 649 -4.80 -18.25 -18.13
C ARG A 649 -4.76 -16.75 -18.40
N PRO A 650 -4.65 -16.35 -19.69
CA PRO A 650 -4.81 -14.95 -20.04
C PRO A 650 -6.23 -14.48 -19.71
N SER A 651 -6.35 -13.22 -19.32
CA SER A 651 -7.65 -12.55 -19.17
C SER A 651 -8.44 -12.57 -20.45
N TYR A 652 -9.78 -12.57 -20.34
CA TYR A 652 -10.66 -12.35 -21.50
C TYR A 652 -10.31 -11.07 -22.26
N PHE A 653 -9.74 -10.08 -21.57
CA PHE A 653 -9.33 -8.82 -22.15
C PHE A 653 -8.25 -8.98 -23.23
N VAL A 654 -7.35 -9.97 -23.13
CA VAL A 654 -6.37 -10.29 -24.17
C VAL A 654 -7.05 -10.70 -25.45
N ASN A 655 -8.14 -11.48 -25.36
CA ASN A 655 -8.95 -11.84 -26.55
C ASN A 655 -9.66 -10.62 -27.12
N THR A 656 -10.21 -9.77 -26.25
CA THR A 656 -10.82 -8.49 -26.65
C THR A 656 -9.84 -7.63 -27.44
N VAL A 657 -8.59 -7.51 -27.00
CA VAL A 657 -7.55 -6.76 -27.74
C VAL A 657 -7.27 -7.38 -29.10
N ARG A 658 -7.19 -8.71 -29.20
CA ARG A 658 -6.98 -9.41 -30.49
C ARG A 658 -8.16 -9.30 -31.45
N GLU A 659 -9.38 -9.27 -30.92
CA GLU A 659 -10.57 -9.07 -31.73
C GLU A 659 -10.65 -7.64 -32.29
N LEU A 660 -10.32 -6.65 -31.45
CA LEU A 660 -10.33 -5.24 -31.83
C LEU A 660 -9.14 -4.89 -32.75
N LEU A 661 -7.97 -5.47 -32.48
CA LEU A 661 -6.71 -5.22 -33.18
C LEU A 661 -6.13 -6.54 -33.73
N PRO A 662 -6.65 -7.06 -34.87
CA PRO A 662 -6.22 -8.37 -35.39
C PRO A 662 -4.72 -8.47 -35.69
N ASP A 663 -4.10 -7.36 -36.09
CA ASP A 663 -2.68 -7.28 -36.44
C ASP A 663 -1.78 -6.88 -35.25
N VAL A 664 -2.27 -6.98 -34.01
CA VAL A 664 -1.48 -6.63 -32.81
C VAL A 664 -0.22 -7.49 -32.72
N PRO A 665 0.98 -6.88 -32.62
CA PRO A 665 2.22 -7.62 -32.43
C PRO A 665 2.16 -8.49 -31.16
N PHE A 666 2.37 -9.78 -31.34
CA PHE A 666 2.37 -10.76 -30.27
C PHE A 666 3.68 -11.52 -30.23
N SER A 667 4.30 -11.53 -29.06
CA SER A 667 5.53 -12.30 -28.79
C SER A 667 5.37 -13.14 -27.51
N THR A 668 6.19 -14.19 -27.42
CA THR A 668 6.13 -15.13 -26.29
C THR A 668 7.55 -15.36 -25.77
N HIS A 669 7.67 -15.81 -24.53
CA HIS A 669 8.95 -16.25 -23.97
C HIS A 669 9.68 -17.31 -24.84
N ARG A 670 8.93 -18.05 -25.66
CA ARG A 670 9.48 -19.08 -26.59
C ARG A 670 10.00 -18.50 -27.89
N THR A 671 9.48 -17.36 -28.31
CA THR A 671 9.89 -16.65 -29.55
C THR A 671 10.91 -15.56 -29.29
N GLU A 672 11.13 -15.21 -28.00
CA GLU A 672 12.14 -14.23 -27.59
C GLU A 672 13.55 -14.77 -27.83
N THR A 673 14.41 -13.92 -28.36
CA THR A 673 15.80 -14.27 -28.66
C THR A 673 16.74 -13.81 -27.53
N VAL A 674 17.94 -14.37 -27.47
CA VAL A 674 18.99 -13.89 -26.55
C VAL A 674 19.25 -12.39 -26.74
N ARG A 675 19.18 -11.91 -28.00
CA ARG A 675 19.36 -10.49 -28.32
C ARG A 675 18.36 -9.59 -27.64
N ASP A 676 17.12 -10.03 -27.47
CA ASP A 676 16.07 -9.24 -26.82
C ASP A 676 16.39 -9.00 -25.33
N ARG A 677 17.16 -9.90 -24.71
CA ARG A 677 17.59 -9.80 -23.31
C ARG A 677 18.98 -9.20 -23.11
N LEU A 678 19.83 -9.14 -24.14
CA LEU A 678 21.16 -8.54 -24.08
C LEU A 678 21.11 -7.00 -24.11
N GLN A 679 20.44 -6.39 -23.14
CA GLN A 679 20.21 -4.95 -23.12
C GLN A 679 21.04 -4.20 -22.06
N ALA A 680 21.75 -4.93 -21.18
CA ALA A 680 22.64 -4.38 -20.17
C ALA A 680 23.85 -5.30 -19.96
N GLU A 681 24.90 -4.80 -19.27
CA GLU A 681 26.15 -5.52 -19.04
C GLU A 681 25.94 -6.79 -18.19
N ARG A 682 25.19 -6.69 -17.11
CA ARG A 682 24.98 -7.81 -16.19
C ARG A 682 24.27 -9.01 -16.83
N PRO A 683 23.13 -8.85 -17.53
CA PRO A 683 22.54 -9.95 -18.30
C PRO A 683 23.49 -10.56 -19.33
N ALA A 684 24.33 -9.74 -19.99
CA ALA A 684 25.31 -10.22 -20.95
C ALA A 684 26.38 -11.10 -20.28
N VAL A 685 26.94 -10.69 -19.15
CA VAL A 685 27.92 -11.46 -18.38
C VAL A 685 27.31 -12.76 -17.88
N GLU A 686 26.10 -12.73 -17.33
CA GLU A 686 25.41 -13.93 -16.83
C GLU A 686 25.15 -14.94 -17.95
N LEU A 687 24.70 -14.49 -19.11
CA LEU A 687 24.52 -15.35 -20.28
C LEU A 687 25.86 -15.93 -20.80
N ALA A 688 26.92 -15.13 -20.83
CA ALA A 688 28.25 -15.61 -21.17
C ALA A 688 28.76 -16.67 -20.17
N CYS A 689 28.57 -16.45 -18.87
CA CYS A 689 28.91 -17.41 -17.83
C CYS A 689 28.12 -18.71 -17.97
N ALA A 690 26.81 -18.63 -18.20
CA ALA A 690 25.95 -19.78 -18.44
C ALA A 690 26.39 -20.59 -19.67
N TYR A 691 26.79 -19.91 -20.76
CA TYR A 691 27.33 -20.54 -21.95
C TYR A 691 28.66 -21.25 -21.70
N LEU A 692 29.59 -20.57 -21.01
CA LEU A 692 30.91 -21.11 -20.68
C LEU A 692 30.87 -22.27 -19.68
N SER A 693 29.94 -22.23 -18.71
CA SER A 693 29.76 -23.31 -17.73
C SER A 693 29.11 -24.57 -18.29
N GLY A 694 28.74 -24.56 -19.58
CA GLY A 694 28.09 -25.69 -20.24
C GLY A 694 26.63 -25.93 -19.86
N ALA A 695 25.98 -24.99 -19.15
CA ALA A 695 24.55 -24.95 -18.96
C ALA A 695 23.85 -24.65 -20.30
N ARG A 696 23.92 -25.63 -21.20
CA ARG A 696 23.51 -25.48 -22.59
C ARG A 696 22.02 -25.69 -22.73
N THR A 697 21.22 -24.68 -22.52
CA THR A 697 19.84 -24.71 -23.02
C THR A 697 19.87 -24.64 -24.56
N ALA A 698 18.99 -25.38 -25.23
CA ALA A 698 18.94 -25.43 -26.70
C ALA A 698 18.76 -24.05 -27.35
N ALA A 699 18.07 -23.13 -26.69
CA ALA A 699 17.87 -21.73 -27.10
C ALA A 699 19.18 -20.93 -27.14
N VAL A 700 20.05 -21.05 -26.13
CA VAL A 700 21.35 -20.35 -26.07
C VAL A 700 22.30 -20.83 -27.15
N ARG A 701 22.22 -22.12 -27.57
CA ARG A 701 23.01 -22.67 -28.66
C ARG A 701 22.61 -22.09 -30.02
N ALA A 702 21.32 -22.04 -30.32
CA ALA A 702 20.85 -21.61 -31.63
C ALA A 702 21.19 -20.15 -31.93
N ASP A 703 21.08 -19.28 -30.93
CA ASP A 703 21.28 -17.84 -31.08
C ASP A 703 22.76 -17.44 -31.02
N MET A 704 23.58 -18.09 -30.17
CA MET A 704 25.01 -17.78 -30.08
C MET A 704 25.83 -18.27 -31.29
N ASP A 705 25.38 -19.34 -31.97
CA ASP A 705 26.00 -19.80 -33.22
C ASP A 705 25.70 -18.85 -34.40
N THR A 706 24.68 -18.01 -34.31
CA THR A 706 24.35 -16.96 -35.29
C THR A 706 25.23 -15.70 -35.10
N TYR A 707 25.89 -15.55 -33.95
CA TYR A 707 26.76 -14.39 -33.62
C TYR A 707 28.27 -14.65 -33.72
N LYS A 708 28.67 -15.84 -34.16
CA LYS A 708 30.08 -16.10 -34.62
C LYS A 708 30.27 -15.60 -36.02
#